data_60545ca52f9f665a6ac938d665812a55
#
_entry.id   60545ca52f9f665a6ac938d665812a55
#
_cell.length_a   1.000
_cell.length_b   1.000
_cell.length_c   1.000
_cell.angle_alpha   90.00
_cell.angle_beta   90.00
_cell.angle_gamma   90.00
#
_symmetry.space_group_name_H-M   'P 1'
#
loop_
_entity.id
_entity.type
_entity.pdbx_description
1 polymer ?
#
loop_
_entity_poly.entity_id
_entity_poly.type
_entity_poly.pdbx_seq_one_letter_code
_entity_poly.pdbx_strand_id
1 'polypeptide(L)'
;MTGEESALPTVRLHGRAPQLSRVRAWWHQPPAHRTALLVAGEPGLGRTAVLRWAARALGADSTGHLVAGPGAGPRHQEWTPGTLLRAVENGEGRVPALVCADDADQWPPTARRLLGEAAERLSEAGGGLLLTAATHRPLPGELASLPVVHLDPLAPEEAAALLAEAARETVEPSVAAALIAEGEGNPALLHALVRHLSPAALRGRAPLPRPLADAATLARVAGRALTGHTTRAAGPEALVAAATRPAGADRADARLVLRALRRLAPGTAQDAAPPPAVLREADGTLGFRSPLLCRAVYAGVDPAGRRAAHHALAEEYAADGHRLTALLHRSWSAAAGAEDVRLAARLAAEAAEAAGNEPLPLRSLAYARAAALAGPGPQGSAWQTLAAELALSAGDVARARLLAETVPESALPAQDRGRPTLVRGLVTLAEGPAGDAHHALLLAAALATPAAPERAAAARLAAADAAWAAGDRTACLGSLGPNTPGSQEPEAAGHQRAGMRALLEGRFGPAARRLGRLREQGTVGPAAPETLLRSATAALLLGDVEAARRAGARALAGARYDGSAALVPRALEYLAYAELRAGRHAEARAHAEEGLRAALRSGQRNTAAHHHAVLALAASIEDEPHVVEEHVEAACATARSHGLAQVLTLAQWAAGRADLGRGRPLDAADRLGLLVLAGPQRGHFAVWRLAVPCFVEAAVPAGRAAEARTLLDDYAGWAEFGADPQAAAQLARCQALLDPADEADALFRLALERHATAGGDFEHARTTLLYGKWLRRRRRPREARDRLGAAVARFARCGAEVWARQARDELRSLATPPSSPDPTALTGLTPQQRRIARHVAQGGTNREIALALSVSVRTVDYHLRRIYAALGVRSRLELARLVDEAEQPAGG
;
A
#
# COMPACT_ATOMS: atom_id res chain seq x y z
N MET A 1 -44.01 -25.58 18.58
CA MET A 1 -43.78 -25.14 17.21
C MET A 1 -42.91 -23.90 17.28
N THR A 2 -41.63 -24.13 17.24
CA THR A 2 -40.58 -23.12 17.35
C THR A 2 -40.30 -22.57 15.94
N GLY A 3 -40.54 -21.25 15.74
CA GLY A 3 -40.24 -20.54 14.51
C GLY A 3 -38.74 -20.39 14.35
N GLU A 4 -38.19 -21.04 13.35
CA GLU A 4 -36.82 -20.75 12.85
C GLU A 4 -36.89 -19.38 12.13
N GLU A 5 -36.39 -18.34 12.79
CA GLU A 5 -36.02 -17.11 12.12
C GLU A 5 -34.82 -17.41 11.23
N SER A 6 -35.08 -17.54 9.94
CA SER A 6 -34.09 -17.64 8.89
C SER A 6 -33.24 -16.37 8.88
N ALA A 7 -32.09 -16.43 9.52
CA ALA A 7 -31.05 -15.42 9.42
C ALA A 7 -30.58 -15.35 7.96
N LEU A 8 -31.02 -14.34 7.23
CA LEU A 8 -30.50 -14.01 5.90
C LEU A 8 -29.00 -13.73 6.02
N PRO A 9 -28.16 -14.31 5.12
CA PRO A 9 -26.71 -14.15 5.21
C PRO A 9 -26.33 -12.67 5.17
N THR A 10 -25.52 -12.25 6.14
CA THR A 10 -24.92 -10.91 6.16
C THR A 10 -24.03 -10.78 4.93
N VAL A 11 -24.48 -10.02 3.94
CA VAL A 11 -23.69 -9.74 2.73
C VAL A 11 -22.44 -9.00 3.16
N ARG A 12 -21.30 -9.64 3.03
CA ARG A 12 -19.98 -9.04 3.29
C ARG A 12 -19.67 -8.05 2.16
N LEU A 13 -19.38 -6.80 2.49
CA LEU A 13 -18.98 -5.78 1.52
C LEU A 13 -17.46 -5.72 1.43
N HIS A 14 -16.88 -6.46 0.49
CA HIS A 14 -15.44 -6.50 0.26
C HIS A 14 -14.90 -5.11 -0.11
N GLY A 15 -13.74 -4.75 0.44
CA GLY A 15 -13.04 -3.51 0.12
C GLY A 15 -13.75 -2.21 0.52
N ARG A 16 -14.78 -2.29 1.39
CA ARG A 16 -15.59 -1.12 1.76
C ARG A 16 -15.40 -0.67 3.22
N ALA A 17 -14.49 -1.29 3.95
CA ALA A 17 -14.27 -0.97 5.37
C ALA A 17 -14.03 0.55 5.63
N PRO A 18 -13.21 1.27 4.85
CA PRO A 18 -13.00 2.71 5.05
C PRO A 18 -14.29 3.52 4.82
N GLN A 19 -15.05 3.22 3.76
CA GLN A 19 -16.29 3.91 3.44
C GLN A 19 -17.36 3.64 4.50
N LEU A 20 -17.48 2.39 4.94
CA LEU A 20 -18.42 2.01 6.00
C LEU A 20 -18.06 2.67 7.34
N SER A 21 -16.77 2.81 7.65
CA SER A 21 -16.30 3.55 8.83
C SER A 21 -16.67 5.03 8.76
N ARG A 22 -16.55 5.66 7.59
CA ARG A 22 -16.97 7.06 7.38
C ARG A 22 -18.48 7.22 7.52
N VAL A 23 -19.28 6.29 7.01
CA VAL A 23 -20.75 6.30 7.19
C VAL A 23 -21.11 6.11 8.67
N ARG A 24 -20.42 5.21 9.40
CA ARG A 24 -20.60 5.07 10.86
C ARG A 24 -20.20 6.34 11.61
N ALA A 25 -19.06 6.92 11.31
CA ALA A 25 -18.60 8.15 11.95
C ALA A 25 -19.58 9.30 11.73
N TRP A 26 -20.13 9.45 10.52
CA TRP A 26 -21.19 10.40 10.24
C TRP A 26 -22.45 10.12 11.09
N TRP A 27 -22.87 8.86 11.21
CA TRP A 27 -24.04 8.49 12.01
C TRP A 27 -23.89 8.80 13.50
N HIS A 28 -22.69 8.66 14.05
CA HIS A 28 -22.40 8.94 15.45
C HIS A 28 -22.12 10.42 15.76
N GLN A 29 -22.19 11.32 14.78
CA GLN A 29 -22.11 12.75 15.04
C GLN A 29 -23.33 13.23 15.86
N PRO A 30 -23.17 14.31 16.65
CA PRO A 30 -24.30 14.93 17.31
C PRO A 30 -25.41 15.28 16.30
N PRO A 31 -26.68 15.15 16.66
CA PRO A 31 -27.81 15.39 15.72
C PRO A 31 -27.72 16.74 14.99
N ALA A 32 -27.36 17.82 15.67
CA ALA A 32 -27.21 19.15 15.08
C ALA A 32 -26.13 19.26 13.99
N HIS A 33 -25.20 18.28 13.87
CA HIS A 33 -24.14 18.21 12.88
C HIS A 33 -24.34 17.08 11.86
N ARG A 34 -25.42 16.30 12.01
CA ARG A 34 -25.74 15.16 11.15
C ARG A 34 -26.54 15.63 9.92
N THR A 35 -25.88 16.33 9.01
CA THR A 35 -26.46 16.70 7.72
C THR A 35 -26.64 15.48 6.83
N ALA A 36 -27.27 15.65 5.66
CA ALA A 36 -27.33 14.58 4.67
C ALA A 36 -25.94 14.14 4.22
N LEU A 37 -25.73 12.82 4.02
CA LEU A 37 -24.50 12.23 3.49
C LEU A 37 -24.77 11.60 2.13
N LEU A 38 -23.90 11.90 1.15
CA LEU A 38 -23.98 11.35 -0.20
C LEU A 38 -22.92 10.25 -0.40
N VAL A 39 -23.37 9.07 -0.82
CA VAL A 39 -22.49 7.99 -1.31
C VAL A 39 -22.47 8.06 -2.83
N ALA A 40 -21.34 8.48 -3.39
CA ALA A 40 -21.16 8.68 -4.83
C ALA A 40 -20.25 7.61 -5.44
N GLY A 41 -20.57 7.15 -6.64
CA GLY A 41 -19.75 6.18 -7.34
C GLY A 41 -20.32 5.84 -8.71
N GLU A 42 -19.51 5.20 -9.54
CA GLU A 42 -19.93 4.74 -10.86
C GLU A 42 -20.99 3.64 -10.79
N PRO A 43 -21.72 3.38 -11.90
CA PRO A 43 -22.62 2.23 -11.99
C PRO A 43 -21.88 0.93 -11.65
N GLY A 44 -22.52 0.09 -10.83
CA GLY A 44 -21.96 -1.21 -10.46
C GLY A 44 -20.99 -1.24 -9.29
N LEU A 45 -20.58 -0.10 -8.72
CA LEU A 45 -19.64 -0.05 -7.59
C LEU A 45 -20.26 -0.38 -6.22
N GLY A 46 -21.55 -0.66 -6.16
CA GLY A 46 -22.18 -1.15 -4.93
C GLY A 46 -22.82 -0.07 -4.06
N ARG A 47 -23.19 1.09 -4.60
CA ARG A 47 -23.90 2.19 -3.92
C ARG A 47 -25.12 1.70 -3.13
N THR A 48 -26.04 1.00 -3.80
CA THR A 48 -27.22 0.39 -3.18
C THR A 48 -26.87 -0.62 -2.09
N ALA A 49 -25.73 -1.34 -2.24
CA ALA A 49 -25.30 -2.29 -1.23
C ALA A 49 -24.85 -1.58 0.07
N VAL A 50 -24.18 -0.43 -0.05
CA VAL A 50 -23.81 0.41 1.10
C VAL A 50 -25.06 0.98 1.78
N LEU A 51 -26.06 1.44 1.01
CA LEU A 51 -27.35 1.87 1.60
C LEU A 51 -28.02 0.76 2.38
N ARG A 52 -28.13 -0.43 1.80
CA ARG A 52 -28.74 -1.60 2.46
C ARG A 52 -27.99 -2.02 3.70
N TRP A 53 -26.67 -1.94 3.66
CA TRP A 53 -25.86 -2.19 4.84
C TRP A 53 -26.13 -1.14 5.93
N ALA A 54 -26.15 0.15 5.59
CA ALA A 54 -26.41 1.23 6.53
C ALA A 54 -27.80 1.09 7.18
N ALA A 55 -28.83 0.82 6.38
CA ALA A 55 -30.19 0.60 6.87
C ALA A 55 -30.27 -0.56 7.89
N ARG A 56 -29.49 -1.62 7.69
CA ARG A 56 -29.46 -2.79 8.60
C ARG A 56 -28.56 -2.54 9.82
N ALA A 57 -27.36 -2.01 9.61
CA ALA A 57 -26.34 -1.89 10.66
C ALA A 57 -26.60 -0.72 11.61
N LEU A 58 -27.21 0.36 11.11
CA LEU A 58 -27.43 1.60 11.84
C LEU A 58 -28.89 1.81 12.23
N GLY A 59 -29.83 1.11 11.59
CA GLY A 59 -31.25 1.19 11.84
C GLY A 59 -31.81 0.07 12.71
N ALA A 60 -30.97 -0.78 13.33
CA ALA A 60 -31.43 -1.96 14.08
C ALA A 60 -32.35 -1.65 15.28
N ASP A 61 -32.20 -0.44 15.87
CA ASP A 61 -33.06 0.02 16.99
C ASP A 61 -34.11 1.06 16.61
N SER A 62 -34.17 1.41 15.32
CA SER A 62 -35.09 2.41 14.79
C SER A 62 -35.53 1.99 13.37
N THR A 63 -36.78 2.15 13.06
CA THR A 63 -37.39 1.83 11.77
C THR A 63 -36.64 2.54 10.63
N GLY A 64 -35.56 1.92 10.13
CA GLY A 64 -34.87 2.40 8.93
C GLY A 64 -35.74 2.14 7.70
N HIS A 65 -36.09 3.18 6.97
CA HIS A 65 -36.86 3.07 5.75
C HIS A 65 -36.00 3.29 4.51
N LEU A 66 -36.01 2.33 3.61
CA LEU A 66 -35.39 2.46 2.29
C LEU A 66 -36.45 3.14 1.38
N VAL A 67 -36.17 4.39 1.01
CA VAL A 67 -36.95 5.09 -0.02
C VAL A 67 -36.41 4.67 -1.37
N ALA A 68 -37.11 3.82 -2.09
CA ALA A 68 -36.72 3.37 -3.42
C ALA A 68 -36.82 4.50 -4.43
N GLY A 69 -35.85 4.58 -5.38
CA GLY A 69 -35.88 5.51 -6.50
C GLY A 69 -37.02 5.19 -7.48
N PRO A 70 -37.28 6.02 -8.48
CA PRO A 70 -38.38 5.88 -9.42
C PRO A 70 -38.25 4.56 -10.22
N GLY A 71 -39.10 3.57 -9.88
CA GLY A 71 -39.18 2.26 -10.57
C GLY A 71 -39.07 1.01 -9.71
N ALA A 72 -39.06 1.09 -8.39
CA ALA A 72 -39.14 -0.06 -7.51
C ALA A 72 -40.64 -0.52 -7.38
N GLY A 73 -40.88 -1.83 -7.54
CA GLY A 73 -42.22 -2.41 -7.46
C GLY A 73 -42.82 -2.46 -6.04
N PRO A 74 -44.10 -2.84 -5.90
CA PRO A 74 -44.99 -2.46 -4.81
C PRO A 74 -44.86 -3.28 -3.51
N ARG A 75 -43.68 -3.47 -2.96
CA ARG A 75 -43.50 -4.29 -1.74
C ARG A 75 -42.89 -3.57 -0.54
N HIS A 76 -42.61 -2.27 -0.61
CA HIS A 76 -42.16 -1.45 0.53
C HIS A 76 -43.06 -0.22 0.64
N GLN A 77 -43.37 0.17 1.88
CA GLN A 77 -44.15 1.38 2.16
C GLN A 77 -43.42 2.57 1.55
N GLU A 78 -43.91 3.08 0.41
CA GLU A 78 -43.26 4.10 -0.40
C GLU A 78 -43.39 5.47 0.26
N TRP A 79 -42.35 5.88 0.98
CA TRP A 79 -42.20 7.28 1.37
C TRP A 79 -41.82 8.08 0.12
N THR A 80 -42.72 8.97 -0.30
CA THR A 80 -42.31 10.03 -1.22
C THR A 80 -41.63 11.14 -0.45
N PRO A 81 -40.75 11.98 -1.06
CA PRO A 81 -40.16 13.12 -0.35
C PRO A 81 -41.21 14.00 0.32
N GLY A 82 -42.33 14.21 -0.28
CA GLY A 82 -43.42 15.00 0.27
C GLY A 82 -44.20 14.35 1.42
N THR A 83 -44.34 13.01 1.44
CA THR A 83 -44.93 12.29 2.58
C THR A 83 -43.96 12.22 3.75
N LEU A 84 -42.65 12.06 3.46
CA LEU A 84 -41.58 12.12 4.48
C LEU A 84 -41.59 13.50 5.16
N LEU A 85 -41.59 14.57 4.38
CA LEU A 85 -41.54 15.94 4.92
C LEU A 85 -42.76 16.19 5.83
N ARG A 86 -43.95 15.81 5.39
CA ARG A 86 -45.17 15.95 6.19
C ARG A 86 -45.14 15.12 7.48
N ALA A 87 -44.63 13.91 7.43
CA ALA A 87 -44.51 13.07 8.62
C ALA A 87 -43.54 13.68 9.66
N VAL A 88 -42.47 14.29 9.21
CA VAL A 88 -41.49 15.00 10.06
C VAL A 88 -42.10 16.29 10.61
N GLU A 89 -42.88 17.05 9.78
CA GLU A 89 -43.53 18.30 10.16
C GLU A 89 -44.62 18.13 11.21
N ASN A 90 -45.47 17.13 11.03
CA ASN A 90 -46.65 16.94 11.86
C ASN A 90 -46.41 16.11 13.12
N GLY A 91 -45.24 15.52 13.27
CA GLY A 91 -44.96 14.58 14.37
C GLY A 91 -45.88 13.34 14.35
N GLU A 92 -46.56 13.09 13.24
CA GLU A 92 -47.48 11.98 13.04
C GLU A 92 -46.71 10.69 12.72
N GLY A 93 -46.72 9.77 13.66
CA GLY A 93 -46.08 8.47 13.53
C GLY A 93 -44.61 8.46 14.04
N ARG A 94 -44.02 7.28 14.02
CA ARG A 94 -42.56 7.12 14.34
C ARG A 94 -41.76 7.65 13.16
N VAL A 95 -41.17 8.83 13.31
CA VAL A 95 -40.24 9.39 12.34
C VAL A 95 -39.03 8.45 12.24
N PRO A 96 -38.65 7.98 11.04
CA PRO A 96 -37.50 7.10 10.89
C PRO A 96 -36.21 7.81 11.27
N ALA A 97 -35.38 7.17 12.10
CA ALA A 97 -34.09 7.74 12.50
C ALA A 97 -33.10 7.82 11.33
N LEU A 98 -33.16 6.87 10.39
CA LEU A 98 -32.34 6.86 9.18
C LEU A 98 -33.21 6.69 7.93
N VAL A 99 -33.13 7.67 7.03
CA VAL A 99 -33.75 7.64 5.70
C VAL A 99 -32.68 7.39 4.66
N CYS A 100 -32.90 6.39 3.79
CA CYS A 100 -32.01 6.04 2.70
C CYS A 100 -32.68 6.26 1.35
N ALA A 101 -32.14 7.12 0.48
CA ALA A 101 -32.67 7.35 -0.87
C ALA A 101 -31.63 6.96 -1.94
N ASP A 102 -32.01 6.01 -2.80
CA ASP A 102 -31.16 5.48 -3.85
C ASP A 102 -31.30 6.30 -5.15
N ASP A 103 -30.18 6.44 -5.89
CA ASP A 103 -30.08 7.14 -7.17
C ASP A 103 -30.73 8.55 -7.15
N ALA A 104 -30.45 9.34 -6.12
CA ALA A 104 -31.00 10.68 -5.92
C ALA A 104 -30.73 11.64 -7.10
N ASP A 105 -29.68 11.43 -7.86
CA ASP A 105 -29.34 12.17 -9.08
C ASP A 105 -30.39 12.00 -10.18
N GLN A 106 -31.16 10.89 -10.19
CA GLN A 106 -32.22 10.62 -11.17
C GLN A 106 -33.59 11.17 -10.76
N TRP A 107 -33.72 11.70 -9.55
CA TRP A 107 -34.98 12.22 -9.06
C TRP A 107 -35.28 13.62 -9.66
N PRO A 108 -36.58 13.98 -9.84
CA PRO A 108 -36.94 15.31 -10.31
C PRO A 108 -36.40 16.42 -9.42
N PRO A 109 -36.06 17.59 -9.96
CA PRO A 109 -35.52 18.71 -9.17
C PRO A 109 -36.39 19.11 -7.97
N THR A 110 -37.71 19.04 -8.12
CA THR A 110 -38.65 19.28 -7.02
C THR A 110 -38.51 18.26 -5.89
N ALA A 111 -38.37 16.97 -6.23
CA ALA A 111 -38.17 15.91 -5.23
C ALA A 111 -36.79 16.05 -4.51
N ARG A 112 -35.75 16.44 -5.21
CA ARG A 112 -34.43 16.68 -4.58
C ARG A 112 -34.45 17.85 -3.61
N ARG A 113 -35.16 18.94 -3.94
CA ARG A 113 -35.34 20.07 -3.01
C ARG A 113 -36.07 19.65 -1.74
N LEU A 114 -37.17 18.90 -1.89
CA LEU A 114 -37.94 18.38 -0.74
C LEU A 114 -37.09 17.43 0.12
N LEU A 115 -36.16 16.66 -0.46
CA LEU A 115 -35.22 15.85 0.30
C LEU A 115 -34.21 16.71 1.10
N GLY A 116 -33.78 17.86 0.55
CA GLY A 116 -32.93 18.81 1.27
C GLY A 116 -33.67 19.39 2.50
N GLU A 117 -34.91 19.84 2.32
CA GLU A 117 -35.75 20.35 3.42
C GLU A 117 -36.04 19.27 4.46
N ALA A 118 -36.30 18.03 4.03
CA ALA A 118 -36.50 16.89 4.92
C ALA A 118 -35.21 16.54 5.70
N ALA A 119 -34.02 16.69 5.08
CA ALA A 119 -32.75 16.42 5.75
C ALA A 119 -32.50 17.33 6.95
N GLU A 120 -32.78 18.63 6.79
CA GLU A 120 -32.62 19.60 7.87
C GLU A 120 -33.52 19.25 9.06
N ARG A 121 -34.79 18.99 8.80
CA ARG A 121 -35.78 18.62 9.83
C ARG A 121 -35.52 17.25 10.46
N LEU A 122 -35.08 16.26 9.67
CA LEU A 122 -34.65 14.98 10.22
C LEU A 122 -33.48 15.13 11.18
N SER A 123 -32.52 15.98 10.86
CA SER A 123 -31.39 16.29 11.72
C SER A 123 -31.84 16.91 13.05
N GLU A 124 -32.80 17.86 13.02
CA GLU A 124 -33.42 18.48 14.21
C GLU A 124 -34.14 17.43 15.08
N ALA A 125 -34.78 16.44 14.43
CA ALA A 125 -35.47 15.34 15.11
C ALA A 125 -34.53 14.19 15.55
N GLY A 126 -33.21 14.36 15.40
CA GLY A 126 -32.21 13.34 15.76
C GLY A 126 -31.99 12.25 14.71
N GLY A 127 -32.60 12.37 13.54
CA GLY A 127 -32.45 11.45 12.41
C GLY A 127 -31.31 11.84 11.45
N GLY A 128 -31.22 11.14 10.31
CA GLY A 128 -30.27 11.43 9.24
C GLY A 128 -30.71 10.93 7.87
N LEU A 129 -30.19 11.56 6.81
CA LEU A 129 -30.50 11.24 5.41
C LEU A 129 -29.24 10.73 4.69
N LEU A 130 -29.28 9.48 4.22
CA LEU A 130 -28.20 8.87 3.43
C LEU A 130 -28.68 8.72 1.98
N LEU A 131 -27.96 9.35 1.05
CA LEU A 131 -28.28 9.40 -0.36
C LEU A 131 -27.25 8.63 -1.18
N THR A 132 -27.65 8.13 -2.37
CA THR A 132 -26.68 7.74 -3.39
C THR A 132 -26.84 8.54 -4.66
N ALA A 133 -25.74 8.72 -5.38
CA ALA A 133 -25.74 9.30 -6.72
C ALA A 133 -24.67 8.66 -7.61
N ALA A 134 -24.95 8.62 -8.89
CA ALA A 134 -23.99 8.15 -9.88
C ALA A 134 -23.06 9.26 -10.34
N THR A 135 -21.75 8.92 -10.49
CA THR A 135 -20.72 9.90 -10.90
C THR A 135 -20.53 10.01 -12.40
N HIS A 136 -21.17 9.17 -13.20
CA HIS A 136 -21.09 9.21 -14.67
C HIS A 136 -21.73 10.45 -15.32
N ARG A 137 -22.44 11.26 -14.52
CA ARG A 137 -23.01 12.56 -14.89
C ARG A 137 -22.60 13.61 -13.87
N PRO A 138 -22.61 14.91 -14.23
CA PRO A 138 -22.44 15.97 -13.24
C PRO A 138 -23.51 15.85 -12.15
N LEU A 139 -23.10 15.98 -10.89
CA LEU A 139 -24.06 16.01 -9.80
C LEU A 139 -24.94 17.26 -9.90
N PRO A 140 -26.26 17.12 -9.72
CA PRO A 140 -27.15 18.28 -9.55
C PRO A 140 -26.67 19.20 -8.44
N GLY A 141 -26.90 20.52 -8.58
CA GLY A 141 -26.41 21.52 -7.64
C GLY A 141 -26.82 21.24 -6.19
N GLU A 142 -28.03 20.73 -5.98
CA GLU A 142 -28.55 20.39 -4.65
C GLU A 142 -27.76 19.24 -3.97
N LEU A 143 -27.17 18.33 -4.77
CA LEU A 143 -26.37 17.21 -4.27
C LEU A 143 -24.87 17.55 -4.19
N ALA A 144 -24.42 18.49 -4.99
CA ALA A 144 -22.99 18.83 -5.08
C ALA A 144 -22.44 19.50 -3.82
N SER A 145 -23.29 20.10 -2.99
CA SER A 145 -22.93 20.76 -1.73
C SER A 145 -22.85 19.80 -0.52
N LEU A 146 -23.29 18.56 -0.67
CA LEU A 146 -23.35 17.59 0.42
C LEU A 146 -21.96 16.98 0.68
N PRO A 147 -21.68 16.56 1.93
CA PRO A 147 -20.53 15.71 2.24
C PRO A 147 -20.59 14.41 1.44
N VAL A 148 -19.47 14.01 0.80
CA VAL A 148 -19.44 12.86 -0.11
C VAL A 148 -18.53 11.76 0.40
N VAL A 149 -19.02 10.52 0.35
CA VAL A 149 -18.23 9.30 0.45
C VAL A 149 -18.11 8.68 -0.94
N HIS A 150 -16.91 8.72 -1.52
CA HIS A 150 -16.68 8.11 -2.83
C HIS A 150 -16.47 6.61 -2.73
N LEU A 151 -17.09 5.88 -3.66
CA LEU A 151 -16.84 4.47 -3.89
C LEU A 151 -15.91 4.32 -5.08
N ASP A 152 -14.69 3.86 -4.79
CA ASP A 152 -13.70 3.53 -5.81
C ASP A 152 -13.86 2.07 -6.29
N PRO A 153 -13.32 1.70 -7.45
CA PRO A 153 -13.17 0.31 -7.85
C PRO A 153 -12.47 -0.51 -6.76
N LEU A 154 -12.82 -1.79 -6.63
CA LEU A 154 -12.17 -2.71 -5.70
C LEU A 154 -10.70 -2.89 -6.07
N ALA A 155 -9.82 -2.92 -5.09
CA ALA A 155 -8.45 -3.35 -5.29
C ALA A 155 -8.42 -4.84 -5.73
N PRO A 156 -7.38 -5.29 -6.42
CA PRO A 156 -7.30 -6.66 -6.93
C PRO A 156 -7.55 -7.74 -5.88
N GLU A 157 -7.14 -7.49 -4.64
CA GLU A 157 -7.31 -8.42 -3.52
C GLU A 157 -8.77 -8.55 -3.09
N GLU A 158 -9.45 -7.42 -2.95
CA GLU A 158 -10.88 -7.41 -2.63
C GLU A 158 -11.70 -7.97 -3.78
N ALA A 159 -11.28 -7.70 -5.02
CA ALA A 159 -11.89 -8.29 -6.21
C ALA A 159 -11.71 -9.81 -6.22
N ALA A 160 -10.53 -10.32 -5.85
CA ALA A 160 -10.27 -11.76 -5.71
C ALA A 160 -11.11 -12.38 -4.59
N ALA A 161 -11.21 -11.72 -3.44
CA ALA A 161 -12.05 -12.18 -2.33
C ALA A 161 -13.53 -12.22 -2.72
N LEU A 162 -14.01 -11.19 -3.44
CA LEU A 162 -15.37 -11.15 -3.98
C LEU A 162 -15.62 -12.29 -4.98
N LEU A 163 -14.65 -12.55 -5.89
CA LEU A 163 -14.75 -13.65 -6.85
C LEU A 163 -14.82 -15.01 -6.16
N ALA A 164 -13.99 -15.25 -5.15
CA ALA A 164 -14.00 -16.50 -4.38
C ALA A 164 -15.36 -16.74 -3.69
N GLU A 165 -15.98 -15.68 -3.15
CA GLU A 165 -17.31 -15.76 -2.55
C GLU A 165 -18.41 -15.95 -3.61
N ALA A 166 -18.34 -15.20 -4.72
CA ALA A 166 -19.34 -15.22 -5.77
C ALA A 166 -19.38 -16.53 -6.57
N ALA A 167 -18.24 -17.16 -6.80
CA ALA A 167 -18.11 -18.36 -7.61
C ALA A 167 -18.63 -19.61 -6.92
N ARG A 168 -18.72 -19.63 -5.59
CA ARG A 168 -19.08 -20.82 -4.77
C ARG A 168 -18.26 -22.08 -5.07
N GLU A 169 -17.23 -21.95 -5.88
CA GLU A 169 -16.31 -22.98 -6.34
C GLU A 169 -14.88 -22.42 -6.38
N THR A 170 -13.89 -23.32 -6.46
CA THR A 170 -12.50 -22.90 -6.67
C THR A 170 -12.34 -22.36 -8.08
N VAL A 171 -11.99 -21.10 -8.22
CA VAL A 171 -11.63 -20.48 -9.50
C VAL A 171 -10.15 -20.72 -9.73
N GLU A 172 -9.80 -21.19 -10.92
CA GLU A 172 -8.41 -21.39 -11.30
C GLU A 172 -7.69 -20.03 -11.32
N PRO A 173 -6.46 -19.91 -10.80
CA PRO A 173 -5.76 -18.63 -10.63
C PRO A 173 -5.65 -17.76 -11.89
N SER A 174 -5.36 -18.35 -13.05
CA SER A 174 -5.27 -17.61 -14.30
C SER A 174 -6.62 -17.08 -14.78
N VAL A 175 -7.70 -17.85 -14.53
CA VAL A 175 -9.07 -17.43 -14.80
C VAL A 175 -9.47 -16.29 -13.86
N ALA A 176 -9.14 -16.41 -12.57
CA ALA A 176 -9.38 -15.34 -11.60
C ALA A 176 -8.68 -14.04 -12.01
N ALA A 177 -7.42 -14.11 -12.40
CA ALA A 177 -6.66 -12.98 -12.90
C ALA A 177 -7.31 -12.33 -14.14
N ALA A 178 -7.78 -13.15 -15.10
CA ALA A 178 -8.46 -12.65 -16.28
C ALA A 178 -9.80 -11.96 -15.95
N LEU A 179 -10.56 -12.52 -14.98
CA LEU A 179 -11.83 -11.94 -14.53
C LEU A 179 -11.63 -10.62 -13.78
N ILE A 180 -10.59 -10.53 -12.93
CA ILE A 180 -10.24 -9.32 -12.19
C ILE A 180 -9.82 -8.22 -13.16
N ALA A 181 -8.98 -8.54 -14.14
CA ALA A 181 -8.56 -7.60 -15.17
C ALA A 181 -9.74 -7.09 -16.00
N GLU A 182 -10.65 -7.98 -16.44
CA GLU A 182 -11.84 -7.62 -17.21
C GLU A 182 -12.85 -6.83 -16.38
N GLY A 183 -12.96 -7.15 -15.09
CA GLY A 183 -13.89 -6.50 -14.15
C GLY A 183 -13.47 -5.11 -13.72
N GLU A 184 -12.18 -4.74 -13.88
CA GLU A 184 -11.61 -3.43 -13.50
C GLU A 184 -12.04 -2.99 -12.09
N GLY A 185 -12.13 -3.94 -11.15
CA GLY A 185 -12.57 -3.68 -9.79
C GLY A 185 -14.05 -3.33 -9.62
N ASN A 186 -14.90 -3.50 -10.67
CA ASN A 186 -16.33 -3.25 -10.58
C ASN A 186 -17.07 -4.50 -10.02
N PRO A 187 -17.63 -4.45 -8.80
CA PRO A 187 -18.26 -5.61 -8.17
C PRO A 187 -19.40 -6.23 -8.97
N ALA A 188 -20.27 -5.38 -9.56
CA ALA A 188 -21.40 -5.88 -10.33
C ALA A 188 -20.95 -6.56 -11.63
N LEU A 189 -19.89 -6.06 -12.27
CA LEU A 189 -19.34 -6.69 -13.45
C LEU A 189 -18.65 -8.02 -13.09
N LEU A 190 -17.88 -8.08 -12.01
CA LEU A 190 -17.28 -9.33 -11.50
C LEU A 190 -18.35 -10.39 -11.22
N HIS A 191 -19.41 -10.04 -10.53
CA HIS A 191 -20.56 -10.95 -10.32
C HIS A 191 -21.23 -11.39 -11.63
N ALA A 192 -21.36 -10.48 -12.58
CA ALA A 192 -21.96 -10.81 -13.88
C ALA A 192 -21.09 -11.77 -14.68
N LEU A 193 -19.78 -11.57 -14.68
CA LEU A 193 -18.80 -12.44 -15.34
C LEU A 193 -18.82 -13.86 -14.76
N VAL A 194 -18.79 -14.00 -13.43
CA VAL A 194 -18.87 -15.30 -12.76
C VAL A 194 -20.15 -16.04 -13.14
N ARG A 195 -21.29 -15.34 -13.17
CA ARG A 195 -22.59 -15.95 -13.54
C ARG A 195 -22.69 -16.33 -15.02
N HIS A 196 -21.91 -15.70 -15.87
CA HIS A 196 -21.90 -15.96 -17.32
C HIS A 196 -21.03 -17.18 -17.68
N LEU A 197 -20.05 -17.52 -16.84
CA LEU A 197 -19.12 -18.61 -17.08
C LEU A 197 -19.64 -19.95 -16.57
N SER A 198 -19.32 -21.02 -17.31
CA SER A 198 -19.59 -22.37 -16.86
C SER A 198 -18.62 -22.78 -15.73
N PRO A 199 -18.99 -23.74 -14.87
CA PRO A 199 -18.10 -24.28 -13.85
C PRO A 199 -16.80 -24.85 -14.44
N ALA A 200 -16.84 -25.39 -15.66
CA ALA A 200 -15.66 -25.90 -16.35
C ALA A 200 -14.71 -24.78 -16.76
N ALA A 201 -15.25 -23.64 -17.21
CA ALA A 201 -14.46 -22.46 -17.55
C ALA A 201 -13.83 -21.82 -16.29
N LEU A 202 -14.59 -21.72 -15.19
CA LEU A 202 -14.07 -21.21 -13.91
C LEU A 202 -12.91 -22.06 -13.37
N ARG A 203 -12.94 -23.39 -13.59
CA ARG A 203 -11.88 -24.32 -13.21
C ARG A 203 -10.75 -24.46 -14.24
N GLY A 204 -10.74 -23.59 -15.28
CA GLY A 204 -9.70 -23.64 -16.33
C GLY A 204 -9.79 -24.86 -17.26
N ARG A 205 -10.89 -25.64 -17.21
CA ARG A 205 -11.08 -26.85 -18.03
C ARG A 205 -11.80 -26.59 -19.36
N ALA A 206 -12.27 -25.37 -19.58
CA ALA A 206 -12.85 -24.90 -20.82
C ALA A 206 -12.31 -23.52 -21.16
N PRO A 207 -12.18 -23.18 -22.47
CA PRO A 207 -11.67 -21.88 -22.87
C PRO A 207 -12.61 -20.76 -22.43
N LEU A 208 -12.03 -19.62 -22.06
CA LEU A 208 -12.80 -18.43 -21.75
C LEU A 208 -13.38 -17.81 -23.02
N PRO A 209 -14.64 -17.32 -22.97
CA PRO A 209 -15.26 -16.63 -24.09
C PRO A 209 -14.48 -15.33 -24.42
N ARG A 210 -14.50 -14.90 -25.67
CA ARG A 210 -13.90 -13.65 -26.13
C ARG A 210 -14.92 -12.85 -26.94
N PRO A 211 -15.32 -11.66 -26.47
CA PRO A 211 -14.90 -10.97 -25.21
C PRO A 211 -15.44 -11.69 -23.96
N LEU A 212 -14.76 -11.53 -22.82
CA LEU A 212 -15.23 -12.05 -21.52
C LEU A 212 -16.54 -11.38 -21.10
N ALA A 213 -16.63 -10.06 -21.22
CA ALA A 213 -17.85 -9.29 -21.03
C ALA A 213 -18.47 -8.99 -22.40
N ASP A 214 -19.55 -9.68 -22.74
CA ASP A 214 -20.31 -9.37 -23.95
C ASP A 214 -21.14 -8.10 -23.80
N ALA A 215 -21.67 -7.60 -24.92
CA ALA A 215 -22.47 -6.38 -24.94
C ALA A 215 -23.70 -6.45 -24.01
N ALA A 216 -24.33 -7.63 -23.91
CA ALA A 216 -25.50 -7.83 -23.07
C ALA A 216 -25.13 -7.75 -21.56
N THR A 217 -24.01 -8.31 -21.18
CA THR A 217 -23.47 -8.25 -19.81
C THR A 217 -23.12 -6.82 -19.43
N LEU A 218 -22.38 -6.10 -20.29
CA LEU A 218 -22.03 -4.70 -20.06
C LEU A 218 -23.28 -3.81 -19.97
N ALA A 219 -24.24 -4.00 -20.89
CA ALA A 219 -25.50 -3.26 -20.88
C ALA A 219 -26.32 -3.51 -19.60
N ARG A 220 -26.34 -4.75 -19.12
CA ARG A 220 -27.05 -5.12 -17.89
C ARG A 220 -26.43 -4.45 -16.66
N VAL A 221 -25.09 -4.46 -16.55
CA VAL A 221 -24.38 -3.85 -15.42
C VAL A 221 -24.45 -2.33 -15.45
N ALA A 222 -24.32 -1.72 -16.64
CA ALA A 222 -24.50 -0.28 -16.82
C ALA A 222 -25.94 0.17 -16.59
N GLY A 223 -26.91 -0.70 -16.87
CA GLY A 223 -28.33 -0.51 -16.56
C GLY A 223 -28.88 0.82 -17.08
N ARG A 224 -29.54 1.55 -16.20
CA ARG A 224 -30.15 2.86 -16.54
C ARG A 224 -29.15 3.93 -16.95
N ALA A 225 -27.87 3.75 -16.62
CA ALA A 225 -26.84 4.70 -17.04
C ALA A 225 -26.67 4.78 -18.56
N LEU A 226 -27.06 3.72 -19.28
CA LEU A 226 -27.10 3.72 -20.76
C LEU A 226 -28.33 4.43 -21.35
N THR A 227 -29.35 4.77 -20.55
CA THR A 227 -30.55 5.40 -21.05
C THR A 227 -30.24 6.81 -21.60
N GLY A 228 -30.56 7.04 -22.84
CA GLY A 228 -30.28 8.30 -23.55
C GLY A 228 -28.90 8.33 -24.26
N HIS A 229 -28.12 7.26 -24.21
CA HIS A 229 -26.89 7.13 -24.99
C HIS A 229 -27.17 6.40 -26.31
N THR A 230 -26.67 7.01 -27.40
CA THR A 230 -26.89 6.45 -28.75
C THR A 230 -25.87 5.35 -29.02
N THR A 231 -26.37 4.14 -29.25
CA THR A 231 -25.56 3.02 -29.79
C THR A 231 -25.49 3.05 -31.32
N ARG A 232 -25.83 4.18 -31.96
CA ARG A 232 -25.71 4.32 -33.40
C ARG A 232 -24.26 4.38 -33.85
N ALA A 233 -23.93 3.63 -34.86
CA ALA A 233 -22.58 3.47 -35.44
C ALA A 233 -21.88 4.78 -35.83
N ALA A 234 -22.63 5.81 -36.13
CA ALA A 234 -22.11 7.13 -36.52
C ALA A 234 -22.30 8.21 -35.44
N GLY A 235 -22.49 7.82 -34.19
CA GLY A 235 -22.61 8.78 -33.08
C GLY A 235 -21.26 9.24 -32.53
N PRO A 236 -21.18 10.49 -32.00
CA PRO A 236 -19.94 11.00 -31.38
C PRO A 236 -19.47 10.13 -30.21
N GLU A 237 -20.38 9.52 -29.46
CA GLU A 237 -20.05 8.62 -28.35
C GLU A 237 -19.32 7.36 -28.83
N ALA A 238 -19.78 6.73 -29.92
CA ALA A 238 -19.13 5.54 -30.46
C ALA A 238 -17.71 5.85 -30.96
N LEU A 239 -17.51 7.03 -31.57
CA LEU A 239 -16.20 7.49 -32.01
C LEU A 239 -15.27 7.81 -30.83
N VAL A 240 -15.75 8.48 -29.78
CA VAL A 240 -14.96 8.72 -28.57
C VAL A 240 -14.57 7.39 -27.93
N ALA A 241 -15.52 6.45 -27.80
CA ALA A 241 -15.24 5.13 -27.26
C ALA A 241 -14.26 4.31 -28.10
N ALA A 242 -14.28 4.46 -29.43
CA ALA A 242 -13.30 3.84 -30.32
C ALA A 242 -11.95 4.54 -30.25
N ALA A 243 -11.90 5.86 -30.11
CA ALA A 243 -10.68 6.65 -30.10
C ALA A 243 -9.88 6.46 -28.80
N THR A 244 -10.53 6.30 -27.66
CA THR A 244 -9.87 6.08 -26.35
C THR A 244 -9.31 4.67 -26.19
N ARG A 245 -9.80 3.70 -26.96
CA ARG A 245 -9.42 2.28 -26.87
C ARG A 245 -7.91 1.99 -27.08
N PRO A 246 -7.19 2.59 -28.05
CA PRO A 246 -5.80 2.22 -28.34
C PRO A 246 -4.81 2.60 -27.28
N ALA A 247 -5.05 3.68 -26.56
CA ALA A 247 -4.00 4.27 -25.73
C ALA A 247 -4.04 3.81 -24.26
N GLY A 248 -5.07 3.01 -23.86
CA GLY A 248 -5.39 2.97 -22.44
C GLY A 248 -5.64 4.41 -21.92
N ALA A 249 -5.89 5.33 -22.86
CA ALA A 249 -6.15 6.72 -22.57
C ALA A 249 -7.65 6.87 -22.31
N ASP A 250 -7.97 7.46 -21.18
CA ASP A 250 -9.36 7.78 -20.85
C ASP A 250 -9.91 8.91 -21.74
N ARG A 251 -9.09 9.48 -22.65
CA ARG A 251 -9.38 10.70 -23.41
C ARG A 251 -8.86 10.66 -24.83
N ALA A 252 -9.55 11.33 -25.74
CA ALA A 252 -9.20 11.50 -27.15
C ALA A 252 -9.26 12.98 -27.55
N ASP A 253 -8.44 13.41 -28.52
CA ASP A 253 -8.46 14.77 -29.07
C ASP A 253 -9.84 15.06 -29.70
N ALA A 254 -10.52 16.10 -29.21
CA ALA A 254 -11.84 16.48 -29.71
C ALA A 254 -11.84 16.88 -31.17
N ARG A 255 -10.77 17.53 -31.65
CA ARG A 255 -10.67 17.96 -33.06
C ARG A 255 -10.57 16.75 -33.98
N LEU A 256 -9.78 15.77 -33.59
CA LEU A 256 -9.61 14.53 -34.32
C LEU A 256 -10.93 13.75 -34.42
N VAL A 257 -11.59 13.58 -33.25
CA VAL A 257 -12.89 12.89 -33.18
C VAL A 257 -13.94 13.60 -34.04
N LEU A 258 -14.00 14.95 -34.03
CA LEU A 258 -14.93 15.72 -34.85
C LEU A 258 -14.63 15.60 -36.35
N ARG A 259 -13.35 15.53 -36.77
CA ARG A 259 -13.01 15.26 -38.16
C ARG A 259 -13.44 13.87 -38.61
N ALA A 260 -13.19 12.87 -37.78
CA ALA A 260 -13.63 11.50 -38.04
C ALA A 260 -15.17 11.40 -38.12
N LEU A 261 -15.89 12.13 -37.26
CA LEU A 261 -17.35 12.20 -37.30
C LEU A 261 -17.88 12.78 -38.63
N ARG A 262 -17.25 13.86 -39.13
CA ARG A 262 -17.61 14.43 -40.45
C ARG A 262 -17.44 13.45 -41.59
N ARG A 263 -16.43 12.56 -41.53
CA ARG A 263 -16.25 11.50 -42.54
C ARG A 263 -17.39 10.46 -42.50
N LEU A 264 -17.84 10.11 -41.28
CA LEU A 264 -18.87 9.10 -41.10
C LEU A 264 -20.28 9.63 -41.36
N ALA A 265 -20.54 10.88 -41.03
CA ALA A 265 -21.85 11.54 -41.14
C ALA A 265 -21.72 12.96 -41.66
N PRO A 266 -21.55 13.13 -42.97
CA PRO A 266 -21.56 14.46 -43.59
C PRO A 266 -22.89 15.16 -43.31
N GLY A 267 -22.85 16.33 -42.63
CA GLY A 267 -24.05 17.10 -42.29
C GLY A 267 -24.42 17.15 -40.82
N THR A 268 -23.68 16.52 -39.93
CA THR A 268 -23.83 16.73 -38.49
C THR A 268 -23.33 18.13 -38.10
N ALA A 269 -24.15 18.85 -37.31
CA ALA A 269 -23.87 20.23 -36.89
C ALA A 269 -22.54 20.34 -36.13
N GLN A 270 -21.77 21.40 -36.46
CA GLN A 270 -20.43 21.66 -35.92
C GLN A 270 -20.40 21.99 -34.42
N ASP A 271 -21.53 22.39 -33.83
CA ASP A 271 -21.66 22.93 -32.46
C ASP A 271 -22.52 22.09 -31.52
N ALA A 272 -22.76 20.80 -31.85
CA ALA A 272 -23.48 19.96 -30.90
C ALA A 272 -22.68 19.76 -29.61
N ALA A 273 -23.27 20.15 -28.46
CA ALA A 273 -22.68 19.88 -27.16
C ALA A 273 -22.38 18.37 -27.03
N PRO A 274 -21.27 17.99 -26.40
CA PRO A 274 -20.99 16.59 -26.21
C PRO A 274 -22.11 15.92 -25.42
N PRO A 275 -22.42 14.64 -25.71
CA PRO A 275 -23.43 13.90 -24.95
C PRO A 275 -23.11 13.90 -23.45
N PRO A 276 -24.10 13.79 -22.55
CA PRO A 276 -23.91 13.90 -21.11
C PRO A 276 -22.88 12.92 -20.49
N ALA A 277 -22.66 11.79 -21.14
CA ALA A 277 -21.67 10.80 -20.69
C ALA A 277 -20.25 11.12 -21.13
N VAL A 278 -20.10 12.01 -22.11
CA VAL A 278 -18.80 12.45 -22.64
C VAL A 278 -18.43 13.77 -22.01
N LEU A 279 -17.28 13.80 -21.35
CA LEU A 279 -16.70 15.01 -20.79
C LEU A 279 -15.83 15.69 -21.83
N ARG A 280 -16.02 16.99 -22.01
CA ARG A 280 -15.04 17.83 -22.72
C ARG A 280 -14.23 18.58 -21.70
N GLU A 281 -12.93 18.34 -21.69
CA GLU A 281 -12.02 19.00 -20.77
C GLU A 281 -11.55 20.35 -21.31
N ALA A 282 -10.98 21.15 -20.41
CA ALA A 282 -10.45 22.48 -20.76
C ALA A 282 -9.26 22.40 -21.74
N ASP A 283 -8.55 21.27 -21.77
CA ASP A 283 -7.44 21.00 -22.69
C ASP A 283 -7.90 20.60 -24.11
N GLY A 284 -9.20 20.52 -24.34
CA GLY A 284 -9.79 20.16 -25.62
C GLY A 284 -9.89 18.68 -25.89
N THR A 285 -9.72 17.84 -24.86
CA THR A 285 -9.93 16.38 -24.98
C THR A 285 -11.38 15.98 -24.69
N LEU A 286 -11.78 14.82 -25.21
CA LEU A 286 -13.05 14.15 -24.95
C LEU A 286 -12.79 12.81 -24.28
N GLY A 287 -13.56 12.49 -23.24
CA GLY A 287 -13.51 11.21 -22.56
C GLY A 287 -14.84 10.81 -21.96
N PHE A 288 -14.98 9.54 -21.58
CA PHE A 288 -16.12 9.08 -20.80
C PHE A 288 -15.88 9.34 -19.33
N ARG A 289 -16.94 9.74 -18.61
CA ARG A 289 -16.90 9.85 -17.15
C ARG A 289 -16.82 8.48 -16.44
N SER A 290 -17.10 7.40 -17.15
CA SER A 290 -17.11 6.03 -16.64
C SER A 290 -16.51 5.07 -17.66
N PRO A 291 -15.45 4.31 -17.33
CA PRO A 291 -14.91 3.25 -18.17
C PRO A 291 -15.95 2.20 -18.54
N LEU A 292 -16.80 1.80 -17.60
CA LEU A 292 -17.87 0.85 -17.86
C LEU A 292 -18.82 1.35 -18.97
N LEU A 293 -19.20 2.64 -18.94
CA LEU A 293 -20.06 3.22 -19.96
C LEU A 293 -19.38 3.28 -21.32
N CYS A 294 -18.10 3.65 -21.36
CA CYS A 294 -17.29 3.63 -22.58
C CYS A 294 -17.31 2.24 -23.22
N ARG A 295 -17.07 1.20 -22.43
CA ARG A 295 -17.10 -0.21 -22.88
C ARG A 295 -18.49 -0.63 -23.33
N ALA A 296 -19.54 -0.27 -22.59
CA ALA A 296 -20.92 -0.63 -22.93
C ALA A 296 -21.41 0.04 -24.22
N VAL A 297 -21.09 1.33 -24.42
CA VAL A 297 -21.38 2.06 -25.67
C VAL A 297 -20.64 1.41 -26.83
N TYR A 298 -19.33 1.19 -26.72
CA TYR A 298 -18.53 0.56 -27.76
C TYR A 298 -19.04 -0.84 -28.12
N ALA A 299 -19.36 -1.66 -27.13
CA ALA A 299 -19.85 -3.02 -27.33
C ALA A 299 -21.27 -3.03 -27.96
N GLY A 300 -22.09 -2.02 -27.64
CA GLY A 300 -23.45 -1.86 -28.19
C GLY A 300 -23.49 -1.45 -29.68
N VAL A 301 -22.40 -0.93 -30.21
CA VAL A 301 -22.28 -0.60 -31.66
C VAL A 301 -22.10 -1.88 -32.45
N ASP A 302 -22.81 -2.02 -33.57
CA ASP A 302 -22.67 -3.17 -34.44
C ASP A 302 -21.25 -3.31 -35.01
N PRO A 303 -20.80 -4.51 -35.41
CA PRO A 303 -19.44 -4.74 -35.88
C PRO A 303 -19.04 -3.91 -37.11
N ALA A 304 -19.99 -3.61 -38.01
CA ALA A 304 -19.72 -2.81 -39.21
C ALA A 304 -19.48 -1.36 -38.84
N GLY A 305 -20.30 -0.83 -37.93
CA GLY A 305 -20.13 0.52 -37.40
C GLY A 305 -18.83 0.72 -36.63
N ARG A 306 -18.43 -0.27 -35.81
CA ARG A 306 -17.10 -0.23 -35.12
C ARG A 306 -15.96 -0.19 -36.14
N ARG A 307 -16.01 -1.01 -37.20
CA ARG A 307 -14.98 -0.98 -38.26
C ARG A 307 -14.94 0.36 -38.97
N ALA A 308 -16.11 0.93 -39.30
CA ALA A 308 -16.19 2.23 -39.92
C ALA A 308 -15.60 3.35 -39.02
N ALA A 309 -15.92 3.34 -37.73
CA ALA A 309 -15.35 4.27 -36.76
C ALA A 309 -13.81 4.16 -36.68
N HIS A 310 -13.29 2.94 -36.60
CA HIS A 310 -11.83 2.74 -36.59
C HIS A 310 -11.19 3.13 -37.92
N HIS A 311 -11.85 2.88 -39.05
CA HIS A 311 -11.32 3.33 -40.34
C HIS A 311 -11.22 4.87 -40.43
N ALA A 312 -12.28 5.56 -40.03
CA ALA A 312 -12.27 7.03 -40.02
C ALA A 312 -11.20 7.61 -39.09
N LEU A 313 -11.04 7.03 -37.91
CA LEU A 313 -9.97 7.43 -36.96
C LEU A 313 -8.57 7.13 -37.52
N ALA A 314 -8.38 5.99 -38.20
CA ALA A 314 -7.10 5.63 -38.81
C ALA A 314 -6.65 6.69 -39.86
N GLU A 315 -7.56 7.17 -40.68
CA GLU A 315 -7.28 8.18 -41.67
C GLU A 315 -6.92 9.54 -41.04
N GLU A 316 -7.64 9.93 -39.96
CA GLU A 316 -7.33 11.19 -39.24
C GLU A 316 -6.00 11.13 -38.47
N TYR A 317 -5.70 10.02 -37.79
CA TYR A 317 -4.42 9.83 -37.09
C TYR A 317 -3.26 9.79 -38.11
N ALA A 318 -3.45 9.18 -39.29
CA ALA A 318 -2.45 9.14 -40.33
C ALA A 318 -2.18 10.56 -40.91
N ALA A 319 -3.23 11.35 -41.10
CA ALA A 319 -3.13 12.73 -41.58
C ALA A 319 -2.37 13.65 -40.59
N ASP A 320 -2.53 13.39 -39.28
CA ASP A 320 -1.83 14.12 -38.21
C ASP A 320 -0.41 13.55 -37.90
N GLY A 321 0.04 12.53 -38.64
CA GLY A 321 1.37 11.93 -38.46
C GLY A 321 1.51 10.89 -37.36
N HIS A 322 0.43 10.54 -36.64
CA HIS A 322 0.42 9.52 -35.58
C HIS A 322 0.38 8.10 -36.18
N ARG A 323 1.47 7.66 -36.77
CA ARG A 323 1.57 6.42 -37.56
C ARG A 323 1.19 5.16 -36.78
N LEU A 324 1.71 5.01 -35.56
CA LEU A 324 1.46 3.84 -34.73
C LEU A 324 -0.03 3.72 -34.38
N THR A 325 -0.65 4.80 -33.93
CA THR A 325 -2.07 4.87 -33.61
C THR A 325 -2.95 4.63 -34.83
N ALA A 326 -2.58 5.20 -35.97
CA ALA A 326 -3.25 4.99 -37.26
C ALA A 326 -3.25 3.50 -37.67
N LEU A 327 -2.11 2.81 -37.55
CA LEU A 327 -2.00 1.39 -37.86
C LEU A 327 -2.80 0.52 -36.87
N LEU A 328 -2.85 0.88 -35.59
CA LEU A 328 -3.69 0.23 -34.60
C LEU A 328 -5.16 0.32 -34.99
N HIS A 329 -5.66 1.52 -35.29
CA HIS A 329 -7.04 1.72 -35.75
C HIS A 329 -7.32 0.97 -37.06
N ARG A 330 -6.39 1.00 -38.00
CA ARG A 330 -6.51 0.23 -39.26
C ARG A 330 -6.61 -1.28 -38.95
N SER A 331 -5.89 -1.78 -37.96
CA SER A 331 -5.96 -3.19 -37.57
C SER A 331 -7.33 -3.59 -37.00
N TRP A 332 -8.03 -2.68 -36.35
CA TRP A 332 -9.39 -2.90 -35.82
C TRP A 332 -10.50 -2.63 -36.85
N SER A 333 -10.18 -1.92 -37.91
CA SER A 333 -11.10 -1.78 -39.04
C SER A 333 -11.17 -3.03 -39.92
N ALA A 334 -10.24 -3.97 -39.79
CA ALA A 334 -10.29 -5.26 -40.46
C ALA A 334 -11.36 -6.20 -39.87
N ALA A 335 -11.79 -7.18 -40.64
CA ALA A 335 -12.76 -8.18 -40.17
C ALA A 335 -12.21 -8.97 -38.96
N ALA A 336 -13.09 -9.34 -38.06
CA ALA A 336 -12.70 -10.14 -36.90
C ALA A 336 -12.16 -11.50 -37.32
N GLY A 337 -11.00 -11.90 -36.80
CA GLY A 337 -10.35 -13.20 -37.10
C GLY A 337 -9.56 -13.22 -38.43
N ALA A 338 -9.50 -12.10 -39.18
CA ALA A 338 -8.60 -12.01 -40.33
C ALA A 338 -7.15 -12.02 -39.88
N GLU A 339 -6.39 -13.04 -40.26
CA GLU A 339 -4.95 -13.03 -40.19
C GLU A 339 -4.39 -12.10 -41.27
N ASP A 340 -3.62 -11.10 -40.87
CA ASP A 340 -2.94 -10.21 -41.79
C ASP A 340 -1.47 -10.03 -41.37
N VAL A 341 -0.67 -10.96 -41.82
CA VAL A 341 0.77 -11.02 -41.52
C VAL A 341 1.51 -9.77 -41.98
N ARG A 342 1.08 -9.13 -43.09
CA ARG A 342 1.72 -7.91 -43.57
C ARG A 342 1.41 -6.72 -42.68
N LEU A 343 0.16 -6.56 -42.27
CA LEU A 343 -0.25 -5.52 -41.33
C LEU A 343 0.37 -5.76 -39.95
N ALA A 344 0.42 -7.02 -39.49
CA ALA A 344 1.10 -7.41 -38.24
C ALA A 344 2.57 -6.98 -38.25
N ALA A 345 3.31 -7.31 -39.30
CA ALA A 345 4.72 -6.95 -39.44
C ALA A 345 4.93 -5.43 -39.48
N ARG A 346 4.08 -4.69 -40.21
CA ARG A 346 4.15 -3.21 -40.26
C ARG A 346 3.86 -2.58 -38.89
N LEU A 347 2.86 -3.10 -38.17
CA LEU A 347 2.50 -2.63 -36.84
C LEU A 347 3.65 -2.87 -35.84
N ALA A 348 4.26 -4.05 -35.88
CA ALA A 348 5.41 -4.37 -35.03
C ALA A 348 6.65 -3.54 -35.37
N ALA A 349 6.93 -3.30 -36.65
CA ALA A 349 8.03 -2.46 -37.08
C ALA A 349 7.85 -1.00 -36.60
N GLU A 350 6.66 -0.42 -36.83
CA GLU A 350 6.34 0.92 -36.32
C GLU A 350 6.44 1.02 -34.81
N ALA A 351 5.97 -0.02 -34.07
CA ALA A 351 6.12 -0.06 -32.60
C ALA A 351 7.58 -0.13 -32.15
N ALA A 352 8.47 -0.73 -32.95
CA ALA A 352 9.91 -0.73 -32.70
C ALA A 352 10.55 0.63 -32.99
N GLU A 353 10.24 1.25 -34.14
CA GLU A 353 10.75 2.56 -34.56
C GLU A 353 10.28 3.68 -33.62
N ALA A 354 9.09 3.54 -33.05
CA ALA A 354 8.51 4.46 -32.07
C ALA A 354 9.16 4.42 -30.69
N ALA A 355 10.24 3.64 -30.50
CA ALA A 355 10.93 3.58 -29.21
C ALA A 355 11.49 4.94 -28.79
N GLY A 356 11.12 5.40 -27.59
CA GLY A 356 11.48 6.72 -27.06
C GLY A 356 10.56 7.87 -27.47
N ASN A 357 9.68 7.68 -28.49
CA ASN A 357 8.75 8.71 -28.95
C ASN A 357 7.29 8.45 -28.56
N GLU A 358 6.92 7.18 -28.46
CA GLU A 358 5.55 6.78 -28.09
C GLU A 358 5.51 6.08 -26.73
N PRO A 359 4.41 6.25 -25.96
CA PRO A 359 4.27 5.67 -24.63
C PRO A 359 4.35 4.14 -24.64
N LEU A 360 4.98 3.56 -23.59
CA LEU A 360 5.12 2.13 -23.45
C LEU A 360 3.78 1.35 -23.52
N PRO A 361 2.66 1.82 -22.93
CA PRO A 361 1.37 1.14 -23.04
C PRO A 361 0.88 1.03 -24.50
N LEU A 362 1.06 2.08 -25.29
CA LEU A 362 0.66 2.08 -26.69
C LEU A 362 1.48 1.09 -27.52
N ARG A 363 2.80 1.06 -27.30
CA ARG A 363 3.70 0.11 -27.94
C ARG A 363 3.40 -1.33 -27.53
N SER A 364 3.13 -1.58 -26.24
CA SER A 364 2.68 -2.88 -25.74
C SER A 364 1.40 -3.34 -26.44
N LEU A 365 0.42 -2.45 -26.58
CA LEU A 365 -0.82 -2.73 -27.28
C LEU A 365 -0.58 -3.07 -28.76
N ALA A 366 0.31 -2.34 -29.42
CA ALA A 366 0.65 -2.56 -30.82
C ALA A 366 1.28 -3.95 -31.03
N TYR A 367 2.24 -4.34 -30.19
CA TYR A 367 2.83 -5.67 -30.27
C TYR A 367 1.82 -6.79 -29.94
N ALA A 368 0.97 -6.60 -28.94
CA ALA A 368 -0.10 -7.56 -28.62
C ALA A 368 -1.08 -7.71 -29.80
N ARG A 369 -1.40 -6.60 -30.48
CA ARG A 369 -2.26 -6.63 -31.66
C ARG A 369 -1.57 -7.28 -32.85
N ALA A 370 -0.29 -6.97 -33.07
CA ALA A 370 0.52 -7.62 -34.11
C ALA A 370 0.59 -9.15 -33.89
N ALA A 371 0.80 -9.59 -32.66
CA ALA A 371 0.77 -11.01 -32.31
C ALA A 371 -0.57 -11.67 -32.64
N ALA A 372 -1.69 -11.00 -32.30
CA ALA A 372 -3.03 -11.49 -32.60
C ALA A 372 -3.35 -11.57 -34.11
N LEU A 373 -2.78 -10.67 -34.92
CA LEU A 373 -2.91 -10.68 -36.39
C LEU A 373 -2.00 -11.72 -37.07
N ALA A 374 -0.86 -12.03 -36.46
CA ALA A 374 0.06 -13.03 -36.99
C ALA A 374 -0.43 -14.47 -36.72
N GLY A 375 -1.35 -14.65 -35.77
CA GLY A 375 -1.77 -15.97 -35.33
C GLY A 375 -0.72 -16.74 -34.54
N PRO A 376 -0.99 -18.01 -34.23
CA PRO A 376 -0.08 -18.85 -33.47
C PRO A 376 1.20 -19.17 -34.26
N GLY A 377 2.37 -18.97 -33.62
CA GLY A 377 3.67 -19.23 -34.22
C GLY A 377 4.80 -18.47 -33.56
N PRO A 378 6.06 -18.72 -33.98
CA PRO A 378 7.23 -18.13 -33.34
C PRO A 378 7.23 -16.61 -33.33
N GLN A 379 6.82 -16.00 -34.45
CA GLN A 379 6.78 -14.55 -34.59
C GLN A 379 5.69 -13.91 -33.71
N GLY A 380 4.48 -14.48 -33.69
CA GLY A 380 3.39 -14.04 -32.83
C GLY A 380 3.79 -14.15 -31.34
N SER A 381 4.39 -15.27 -30.94
CA SER A 381 4.89 -15.49 -29.58
C SER A 381 5.99 -14.49 -29.19
N ALA A 382 6.89 -14.16 -30.09
CA ALA A 382 7.94 -13.17 -29.86
C ALA A 382 7.34 -11.76 -29.65
N TRP A 383 6.39 -11.34 -30.48
CA TRP A 383 5.70 -10.06 -30.32
C TRP A 383 4.84 -10.00 -29.06
N GLN A 384 4.19 -11.11 -28.69
CA GLN A 384 3.43 -11.17 -27.44
C GLN A 384 4.33 -11.07 -26.20
N THR A 385 5.53 -11.66 -26.28
CA THR A 385 6.54 -11.51 -25.23
C THR A 385 7.00 -10.05 -25.10
N LEU A 386 7.30 -9.37 -26.22
CA LEU A 386 7.62 -7.95 -26.21
C LEU A 386 6.48 -7.09 -25.64
N ALA A 387 5.24 -7.43 -25.98
CA ALA A 387 4.07 -6.75 -25.40
C ALA A 387 4.00 -6.92 -23.89
N ALA A 388 4.31 -8.11 -23.37
CA ALA A 388 4.33 -8.38 -21.93
C ALA A 388 5.46 -7.60 -21.21
N GLU A 389 6.66 -7.56 -21.78
CA GLU A 389 7.78 -6.80 -21.24
C GLU A 389 7.48 -5.28 -21.17
N LEU A 390 6.89 -4.73 -22.24
CA LEU A 390 6.50 -3.32 -22.27
C LEU A 390 5.34 -3.01 -21.33
N ALA A 391 4.37 -3.93 -21.16
CA ALA A 391 3.30 -3.78 -20.18
C ALA A 391 3.87 -3.76 -18.76
N LEU A 392 4.80 -4.65 -18.44
CA LEU A 392 5.47 -4.67 -17.14
C LEU A 392 6.22 -3.36 -16.91
N SER A 393 7.00 -2.88 -17.87
CA SER A 393 7.74 -1.62 -17.77
C SER A 393 6.80 -0.41 -17.60
N ALA A 394 5.63 -0.44 -18.25
CA ALA A 394 4.59 0.57 -18.11
C ALA A 394 3.87 0.53 -16.74
N GLY A 395 4.16 -0.47 -15.91
CA GLY A 395 3.51 -0.64 -14.61
C GLY A 395 2.16 -1.35 -14.66
N ASP A 396 1.79 -1.93 -15.78
CA ASP A 396 0.57 -2.76 -15.92
C ASP A 396 0.91 -4.23 -15.66
N VAL A 397 1.09 -4.56 -14.38
CA VAL A 397 1.48 -5.89 -13.89
C VAL A 397 0.44 -6.95 -14.29
N ALA A 398 -0.85 -6.62 -14.20
CA ALA A 398 -1.93 -7.55 -14.54
C ALA A 398 -1.91 -7.92 -16.02
N ARG A 399 -1.74 -6.94 -16.90
CA ARG A 399 -1.63 -7.16 -18.34
C ARG A 399 -0.35 -7.91 -18.72
N ALA A 400 0.78 -7.58 -18.10
CA ALA A 400 2.04 -8.28 -18.30
C ALA A 400 1.92 -9.76 -17.97
N ARG A 401 1.26 -10.09 -16.85
CA ARG A 401 0.96 -11.47 -16.45
C ARG A 401 0.14 -12.18 -17.53
N LEU A 402 -1.01 -11.62 -17.90
CA LEU A 402 -1.92 -12.19 -18.89
C LEU A 402 -1.21 -12.49 -20.22
N LEU A 403 -0.40 -11.56 -20.69
CA LEU A 403 0.34 -11.70 -21.95
C LEU A 403 1.43 -12.77 -21.84
N ALA A 404 2.17 -12.84 -20.72
CA ALA A 404 3.27 -13.78 -20.54
C ALA A 404 2.79 -15.23 -20.28
N GLU A 405 1.63 -15.43 -19.63
CA GLU A 405 1.10 -16.77 -19.30
C GLU A 405 0.74 -17.60 -20.54
N THR A 406 0.32 -16.95 -21.61
CA THR A 406 -0.15 -17.61 -22.83
C THR A 406 0.94 -17.89 -23.84
N VAL A 407 2.20 -17.53 -23.59
CA VAL A 407 3.34 -17.78 -24.48
C VAL A 407 4.08 -19.08 -24.08
N PRO A 408 4.06 -20.13 -24.91
CA PRO A 408 4.85 -21.31 -24.66
C PRO A 408 6.33 -21.07 -25.01
N GLU A 409 7.24 -21.43 -24.11
CA GLU A 409 8.69 -21.29 -24.32
C GLU A 409 9.19 -22.04 -25.57
N SER A 410 8.55 -23.16 -25.88
CA SER A 410 8.89 -24.00 -27.05
C SER A 410 8.61 -23.34 -28.40
N ALA A 411 7.71 -22.35 -28.43
CA ALA A 411 7.36 -21.60 -29.63
C ALA A 411 8.37 -20.49 -29.95
N LEU A 412 9.29 -20.20 -29.02
CA LEU A 412 10.26 -19.11 -29.18
C LEU A 412 11.59 -19.61 -29.76
N PRO A 413 12.29 -18.77 -30.56
CA PRO A 413 13.68 -18.99 -30.90
C PRO A 413 14.56 -19.16 -29.67
N ALA A 414 15.66 -19.91 -29.78
CA ALA A 414 16.54 -20.22 -28.65
C ALA A 414 17.01 -18.97 -27.88
N GLN A 415 17.30 -17.91 -28.58
CA GLN A 415 17.71 -16.62 -28.01
C GLN A 415 16.65 -15.88 -27.21
N ASP A 416 15.36 -16.17 -27.43
CA ASP A 416 14.22 -15.53 -26.77
C ASP A 416 13.58 -16.40 -25.68
N ARG A 417 14.03 -17.65 -25.55
CA ARG A 417 13.59 -18.54 -24.49
C ARG A 417 13.93 -17.96 -23.13
N GLY A 418 13.06 -18.17 -22.18
CA GLY A 418 13.19 -17.63 -20.84
C GLY A 418 12.65 -16.20 -20.67
N ARG A 419 12.35 -15.46 -21.75
CA ARG A 419 11.77 -14.11 -21.65
C ARG A 419 10.37 -14.10 -21.01
N PRO A 420 9.40 -14.92 -21.47
CA PRO A 420 8.09 -15.00 -20.81
C PRO A 420 8.21 -15.42 -19.34
N THR A 421 9.09 -16.38 -19.04
CA THR A 421 9.34 -16.84 -17.67
C THR A 421 9.99 -15.74 -16.82
N LEU A 422 10.88 -14.92 -17.40
CA LEU A 422 11.43 -13.74 -16.73
C LEU A 422 10.33 -12.74 -16.38
N VAL A 423 9.43 -12.43 -17.32
CA VAL A 423 8.30 -11.54 -17.04
C VAL A 423 7.43 -12.10 -15.92
N ARG A 424 7.07 -13.39 -15.97
CA ARG A 424 6.31 -14.06 -14.91
C ARG A 424 6.99 -13.96 -13.55
N GLY A 425 8.30 -14.21 -13.51
CA GLY A 425 9.09 -14.09 -12.28
C GLY A 425 9.12 -12.67 -11.71
N LEU A 426 9.28 -11.66 -12.57
CA LEU A 426 9.25 -10.24 -12.17
C LEU A 426 7.86 -9.80 -11.72
N VAL A 427 6.81 -10.24 -12.38
CA VAL A 427 5.41 -10.05 -11.96
C VAL A 427 5.19 -10.65 -10.57
N THR A 428 5.62 -11.91 -10.36
CA THR A 428 5.51 -12.56 -9.05
C THR A 428 6.31 -11.83 -7.98
N LEU A 429 7.51 -11.31 -8.31
CA LEU A 429 8.30 -10.50 -7.39
C LEU A 429 7.59 -9.18 -7.01
N ALA A 430 6.81 -8.61 -7.91
CA ALA A 430 6.07 -7.37 -7.65
C ALA A 430 4.84 -7.57 -6.75
N GLU A 431 4.13 -8.72 -6.88
CA GLU A 431 2.79 -8.86 -6.30
C GLU A 431 2.50 -10.21 -5.63
N GLY A 432 3.45 -11.14 -5.61
CA GLY A 432 3.28 -12.49 -5.09
C GLY A 432 4.40 -12.94 -4.16
N PRO A 433 4.44 -14.26 -3.82
CA PRO A 433 5.43 -14.80 -2.91
C PRO A 433 6.87 -14.69 -3.46
N ALA A 434 7.79 -14.19 -2.63
CA ALA A 434 9.19 -13.99 -3.00
C ALA A 434 9.90 -15.31 -3.33
N GLY A 435 9.55 -16.43 -2.67
CA GLY A 435 10.09 -17.76 -2.97
C GLY A 435 9.70 -18.27 -4.37
N ASP A 436 8.44 -18.07 -4.76
CA ASP A 436 7.96 -18.46 -6.09
C ASP A 436 8.62 -17.60 -7.18
N ALA A 437 8.75 -16.29 -6.92
CA ALA A 437 9.50 -15.39 -7.81
C ALA A 437 10.94 -15.84 -8.01
N HIS A 438 11.63 -16.20 -6.91
CA HIS A 438 12.99 -16.72 -6.96
C HIS A 438 13.14 -17.94 -7.86
N HIS A 439 12.27 -18.94 -7.72
CA HIS A 439 12.29 -20.15 -8.53
C HIS A 439 12.01 -19.86 -10.02
N ALA A 440 11.01 -19.02 -10.31
CA ALA A 440 10.69 -18.62 -11.68
C ALA A 440 11.84 -17.87 -12.35
N LEU A 441 12.52 -16.98 -11.62
CA LEU A 441 13.65 -16.21 -12.13
C LEU A 441 14.90 -17.08 -12.37
N LEU A 442 15.15 -18.09 -11.53
CA LEU A 442 16.21 -19.07 -11.77
C LEU A 442 15.91 -19.95 -13.02
N LEU A 443 14.64 -20.35 -13.20
CA LEU A 443 14.23 -21.06 -14.41
C LEU A 443 14.42 -20.17 -15.65
N ALA A 444 14.04 -18.89 -15.60
CA ALA A 444 14.29 -17.95 -16.70
C ALA A 444 15.78 -17.84 -17.03
N ALA A 445 16.65 -17.79 -16.02
CA ALA A 445 18.09 -17.76 -16.23
C ALA A 445 18.60 -19.04 -16.89
N ALA A 446 18.10 -20.20 -16.47
CA ALA A 446 18.47 -21.49 -17.07
C ALA A 446 18.03 -21.59 -18.54
N LEU A 447 16.82 -21.15 -18.86
CA LEU A 447 16.29 -21.14 -20.23
C LEU A 447 17.02 -20.17 -21.16
N ALA A 448 17.51 -19.05 -20.63
CA ALA A 448 18.26 -18.05 -21.40
C ALA A 448 19.70 -18.48 -21.71
N THR A 449 20.29 -19.36 -20.90
CA THR A 449 21.64 -19.87 -21.12
C THR A 449 21.61 -21.07 -22.09
N PRO A 450 22.56 -21.21 -23.05
CA PRO A 450 23.70 -20.31 -23.36
C PRO A 450 23.41 -19.22 -24.40
N ALA A 451 22.22 -19.16 -24.95
CA ALA A 451 21.92 -18.32 -26.14
C ALA A 451 21.89 -16.81 -25.83
N ALA A 452 21.64 -16.42 -24.57
CA ALA A 452 21.52 -15.04 -24.13
C ALA A 452 22.14 -14.82 -22.74
N PRO A 453 23.48 -14.85 -22.61
CA PRO A 453 24.16 -14.82 -21.30
C PRO A 453 23.90 -13.56 -20.49
N GLU A 454 23.73 -12.40 -21.15
CA GLU A 454 23.38 -11.13 -20.48
C GLU A 454 22.01 -11.21 -19.82
N ARG A 455 21.03 -11.80 -20.49
CA ARG A 455 19.67 -12.00 -19.97
C ARG A 455 19.66 -13.01 -18.82
N ALA A 456 20.45 -14.07 -18.96
CA ALA A 456 20.63 -15.04 -17.87
C ALA A 456 21.26 -14.38 -16.61
N ALA A 457 22.22 -13.48 -16.79
CA ALA A 457 22.81 -12.71 -15.70
C ALA A 457 21.77 -11.77 -15.04
N ALA A 458 20.98 -11.07 -15.84
CA ALA A 458 19.90 -10.21 -15.32
C ALA A 458 18.85 -11.00 -14.54
N ALA A 459 18.44 -12.18 -15.05
CA ALA A 459 17.50 -13.06 -14.37
C ALA A 459 18.05 -13.58 -13.02
N ARG A 460 19.35 -13.93 -12.97
CA ARG A 460 20.02 -14.34 -11.71
C ARG A 460 20.09 -13.22 -10.70
N LEU A 461 20.36 -11.98 -11.12
CA LEU A 461 20.32 -10.82 -10.21
C LEU A 461 18.92 -10.58 -9.67
N ALA A 462 17.89 -10.69 -10.51
CA ALA A 462 16.51 -10.58 -10.05
C ALA A 462 16.13 -11.74 -9.10
N ALA A 463 16.63 -12.96 -9.34
CA ALA A 463 16.47 -14.08 -8.41
C ALA A 463 17.16 -13.81 -7.05
N ALA A 464 18.33 -13.19 -7.07
CA ALA A 464 19.00 -12.75 -5.85
C ALA A 464 18.21 -11.67 -5.11
N ASP A 465 17.58 -10.73 -5.81
CA ASP A 465 16.69 -9.71 -5.22
C ASP A 465 15.46 -10.37 -4.55
N ALA A 466 14.88 -11.40 -5.17
CA ALA A 466 13.77 -12.17 -4.60
C ALA A 466 14.18 -12.93 -3.33
N ALA A 467 15.34 -13.61 -3.37
CA ALA A 467 15.90 -14.30 -2.21
C ALA A 467 16.29 -13.32 -1.09
N TRP A 468 16.77 -12.12 -1.45
CA TRP A 468 17.00 -11.02 -0.51
C TRP A 468 15.71 -10.61 0.17
N ALA A 469 14.64 -10.33 -0.56
CA ALA A 469 13.36 -9.96 0.01
C ALA A 469 12.81 -11.01 0.97
N ALA A 470 13.01 -12.31 0.63
CA ALA A 470 12.65 -13.45 1.46
C ALA A 470 13.54 -13.64 2.70
N GLY A 471 14.68 -12.97 2.77
CA GLY A 471 15.66 -13.15 3.85
C GLY A 471 16.45 -14.47 3.76
N ASP A 472 16.45 -15.12 2.60
CA ASP A 472 17.20 -16.36 2.38
C ASP A 472 18.62 -16.06 1.85
N ARG A 473 19.57 -15.94 2.79
CA ARG A 473 20.98 -15.70 2.47
C ARG A 473 21.60 -16.79 1.59
N THR A 474 21.21 -18.03 1.79
CA THR A 474 21.74 -19.19 1.04
C THR A 474 21.28 -19.16 -0.40
N ALA A 475 19.98 -18.96 -0.63
CA ALA A 475 19.41 -18.79 -1.96
C ALA A 475 19.98 -17.57 -2.69
N CYS A 476 20.19 -16.47 -1.96
CA CYS A 476 20.83 -15.26 -2.49
C CYS A 476 22.26 -15.54 -2.99
N LEU A 477 23.09 -16.20 -2.17
CA LEU A 477 24.45 -16.62 -2.56
C LEU A 477 24.46 -17.61 -3.74
N GLY A 478 23.51 -18.54 -3.77
CA GLY A 478 23.31 -19.48 -4.88
C GLY A 478 23.02 -18.76 -6.19
N SER A 479 22.10 -17.79 -6.18
CA SER A 479 21.72 -16.99 -7.36
C SER A 479 22.87 -16.13 -7.89
N LEU A 480 23.66 -15.54 -6.99
CA LEU A 480 24.83 -14.74 -7.36
C LEU A 480 25.96 -15.59 -7.97
N GLY A 481 26.00 -16.88 -7.71
CA GLY A 481 26.96 -17.81 -8.28
C GLY A 481 28.44 -17.47 -7.97
N PRO A 482 29.41 -18.28 -8.38
CA PRO A 482 30.83 -17.97 -8.22
C PRO A 482 31.29 -16.86 -9.16
N ASN A 483 32.35 -16.16 -8.79
CA ASN A 483 33.04 -15.23 -9.70
C ASN A 483 33.73 -15.99 -10.82
N THR A 484 33.19 -15.95 -12.02
CA THR A 484 33.78 -16.58 -13.21
C THR A 484 34.58 -15.53 -13.98
N PRO A 485 35.93 -15.65 -14.08
CA PRO A 485 36.70 -14.76 -14.93
C PRO A 485 36.30 -14.93 -16.40
N GLY A 486 36.13 -13.81 -17.13
CA GLY A 486 35.75 -13.84 -18.54
C GLY A 486 34.24 -13.98 -18.82
N SER A 487 33.36 -13.81 -17.85
CA SER A 487 31.91 -13.79 -18.09
C SER A 487 31.54 -12.59 -18.99
N GLN A 488 30.70 -12.85 -20.02
CA GLN A 488 30.16 -11.82 -20.92
C GLN A 488 29.01 -11.03 -20.29
N GLU A 489 29.05 -10.80 -18.99
CA GLU A 489 28.04 -10.00 -18.30
C GLU A 489 28.39 -8.49 -18.35
N PRO A 490 27.38 -7.59 -18.39
CA PRO A 490 27.62 -6.16 -18.27
C PRO A 490 28.42 -5.82 -17.02
N GLU A 491 29.38 -4.90 -17.13
CA GLU A 491 30.32 -4.56 -16.05
C GLU A 491 29.62 -4.17 -14.75
N ALA A 492 28.53 -3.38 -14.86
CA ALA A 492 27.71 -2.99 -13.70
C ALA A 492 27.07 -4.21 -13.00
N ALA A 493 26.55 -5.16 -13.76
CA ALA A 493 25.98 -6.41 -13.23
C ALA A 493 27.03 -7.25 -12.53
N GLY A 494 28.25 -7.35 -13.13
CA GLY A 494 29.39 -8.05 -12.55
C GLY A 494 29.85 -7.41 -11.23
N HIS A 495 29.92 -6.10 -11.16
CA HIS A 495 30.24 -5.41 -9.92
C HIS A 495 29.17 -5.60 -8.83
N GLN A 496 27.89 -5.51 -9.17
CA GLN A 496 26.79 -5.78 -8.24
C GLN A 496 26.87 -7.20 -7.69
N ARG A 497 26.94 -8.19 -8.56
CA ARG A 497 27.01 -9.61 -8.20
C ARG A 497 28.19 -9.91 -7.29
N ALA A 498 29.40 -9.51 -7.70
CA ALA A 498 30.63 -9.75 -6.94
C ALA A 498 30.66 -9.00 -5.61
N GLY A 499 30.16 -7.78 -5.59
CA GLY A 499 30.08 -6.94 -4.40
C GLY A 499 29.09 -7.47 -3.37
N MET A 500 27.88 -7.80 -3.79
CA MET A 500 26.85 -8.41 -2.91
C MET A 500 27.30 -9.77 -2.39
N ARG A 501 27.87 -10.61 -3.24
CA ARG A 501 28.42 -11.90 -2.80
C ARG A 501 29.48 -11.72 -1.72
N ALA A 502 30.45 -10.82 -1.94
CA ALA A 502 31.48 -10.55 -0.95
C ALA A 502 30.91 -10.03 0.37
N LEU A 503 29.90 -9.16 0.31
CA LEU A 503 29.21 -8.65 1.50
C LEU A 503 28.51 -9.79 2.28
N LEU A 504 27.80 -10.66 1.58
CA LEU A 504 27.12 -11.80 2.19
C LEU A 504 28.08 -12.84 2.78
N GLU A 505 29.29 -12.97 2.24
CA GLU A 505 30.37 -13.82 2.75
C GLU A 505 31.16 -13.15 3.90
N GLY A 506 30.83 -11.92 4.30
CA GLY A 506 31.53 -11.15 5.33
C GLY A 506 32.87 -10.58 4.88
N ARG A 507 33.16 -10.61 3.57
CA ARG A 507 34.41 -10.05 3.00
C ARG A 507 34.23 -8.56 2.69
N PHE A 508 34.24 -7.74 3.73
CA PHE A 508 33.90 -6.30 3.67
C PHE A 508 34.81 -5.46 2.75
N GLY A 509 36.11 -5.71 2.74
CA GLY A 509 37.05 -4.98 1.87
C GLY A 509 36.79 -5.18 0.37
N PRO A 510 36.71 -6.42 -0.13
CA PRO A 510 36.29 -6.70 -1.50
C PRO A 510 34.86 -6.17 -1.83
N ALA A 511 33.91 -6.27 -0.88
CA ALA A 511 32.57 -5.73 -1.05
C ALA A 511 32.60 -4.22 -1.29
N ALA A 512 33.30 -3.48 -0.43
CA ALA A 512 33.45 -2.02 -0.53
C ALA A 512 34.03 -1.58 -1.87
N ARG A 513 35.08 -2.26 -2.36
CA ARG A 513 35.70 -1.94 -3.66
C ARG A 513 34.74 -2.18 -4.84
N ARG A 514 34.01 -3.29 -4.85
CA ARG A 514 33.12 -3.63 -5.97
C ARG A 514 31.84 -2.77 -5.98
N LEU A 515 31.20 -2.62 -4.83
CA LEU A 515 30.02 -1.76 -4.69
C LEU A 515 30.39 -0.27 -4.87
N GLY A 516 31.61 0.13 -4.47
CA GLY A 516 32.12 1.48 -4.70
C GLY A 516 32.19 1.85 -6.18
N ARG A 517 32.68 0.96 -7.03
CA ARG A 517 32.68 1.18 -8.49
C ARG A 517 31.27 1.29 -9.06
N LEU A 518 30.33 0.46 -8.60
CA LEU A 518 28.94 0.55 -9.03
C LEU A 518 28.29 1.88 -8.59
N ARG A 519 28.60 2.34 -7.38
CA ARG A 519 28.16 3.66 -6.88
C ARG A 519 28.71 4.79 -7.76
N GLU A 520 29.98 4.74 -8.13
CA GLU A 520 30.64 5.74 -8.97
C GLU A 520 30.04 5.82 -10.38
N GLN A 521 29.69 4.69 -10.98
CA GLN A 521 28.99 4.65 -12.28
C GLN A 521 27.67 5.42 -12.26
N GLY A 522 26.97 5.47 -11.14
CA GLY A 522 25.73 6.25 -10.97
C GLY A 522 25.97 7.77 -10.85
N THR A 523 27.20 8.24 -10.69
CA THR A 523 27.51 9.68 -10.50
C THR A 523 27.91 10.39 -11.80
N VAL A 524 28.39 9.65 -12.80
CA VAL A 524 28.98 10.21 -14.02
C VAL A 524 28.13 9.86 -15.25
N GLY A 525 27.72 10.90 -16.01
CA GLY A 525 27.06 10.77 -17.31
C GLY A 525 25.59 10.30 -17.28
N PRO A 526 24.97 10.18 -18.44
CA PRO A 526 23.63 9.61 -18.59
C PRO A 526 23.67 8.10 -18.31
N ALA A 527 22.75 7.61 -17.49
CA ALA A 527 22.61 6.19 -17.19
C ALA A 527 21.12 5.80 -17.13
N ALA A 528 20.80 4.60 -17.56
CA ALA A 528 19.45 4.08 -17.50
C ALA A 528 18.93 4.03 -16.05
N PRO A 529 17.63 4.24 -15.82
CA PRO A 529 17.05 4.25 -14.48
C PRO A 529 17.37 3.00 -13.65
N GLU A 530 17.40 1.82 -14.26
CA GLU A 530 17.76 0.56 -13.60
C GLU A 530 19.22 0.56 -13.11
N THR A 531 20.14 1.10 -13.88
CA THR A 531 21.54 1.22 -13.48
C THR A 531 21.71 2.19 -12.31
N LEU A 532 20.94 3.29 -12.31
CA LEU A 532 20.90 4.26 -11.23
C LEU A 532 20.31 3.64 -9.95
N LEU A 533 19.27 2.80 -10.04
CA LEU A 533 18.73 2.06 -8.91
C LEU A 533 19.75 1.08 -8.32
N ARG A 534 20.50 0.38 -9.15
CA ARG A 534 21.61 -0.50 -8.69
C ARG A 534 22.71 0.30 -7.99
N SER A 535 23.04 1.48 -8.51
CA SER A 535 23.98 2.41 -7.86
C SER A 535 23.46 2.90 -6.51
N ALA A 536 22.15 3.23 -6.41
CA ALA A 536 21.52 3.60 -5.15
C ALA A 536 21.57 2.46 -4.13
N THR A 537 21.30 1.22 -4.55
CA THR A 537 21.43 0.02 -3.70
C THR A 537 22.86 -0.13 -3.18
N ALA A 538 23.87 -0.02 -4.06
CA ALA A 538 25.26 -0.11 -3.67
C ALA A 538 25.65 0.98 -2.65
N ALA A 539 25.19 2.20 -2.87
CA ALA A 539 25.41 3.32 -1.96
C ALA A 539 24.76 3.08 -0.58
N LEU A 540 23.51 2.56 -0.53
CA LEU A 540 22.83 2.19 0.71
C LEU A 540 23.58 1.09 1.48
N LEU A 541 24.09 0.09 0.80
CA LEU A 541 24.87 -0.99 1.40
C LEU A 541 26.21 -0.52 1.97
N LEU A 542 26.77 0.54 1.39
CA LEU A 542 28.02 1.20 1.84
C LEU A 542 27.77 2.32 2.86
N GLY A 543 26.53 2.62 3.24
CA GLY A 543 26.21 3.71 4.16
C GLY A 543 26.30 5.12 3.55
N ASP A 544 26.56 5.25 2.23
CA ASP A 544 26.61 6.55 1.54
C ASP A 544 25.20 7.00 1.16
N VAL A 545 24.46 7.51 2.14
CA VAL A 545 23.06 7.93 1.98
C VAL A 545 22.90 9.08 0.99
N GLU A 546 23.89 9.97 0.86
CA GLU A 546 23.85 11.09 -0.07
C GLU A 546 24.04 10.64 -1.53
N ALA A 547 24.91 9.68 -1.78
CA ALA A 547 25.03 9.07 -3.09
C ALA A 547 23.77 8.28 -3.46
N ALA A 548 23.20 7.55 -2.49
CA ALA A 548 21.95 6.82 -2.70
C ALA A 548 20.79 7.77 -3.07
N ARG A 549 20.66 8.89 -2.37
CA ARG A 549 19.67 9.92 -2.65
C ARG A 549 19.83 10.51 -4.05
N ARG A 550 21.06 10.90 -4.42
CA ARG A 550 21.32 11.44 -5.78
C ARG A 550 21.01 10.43 -6.88
N ALA A 551 21.44 9.19 -6.71
CA ALA A 551 21.18 8.14 -7.70
C ALA A 551 19.67 7.81 -7.77
N GLY A 552 18.97 7.71 -6.64
CA GLY A 552 17.54 7.49 -6.59
C GLY A 552 16.72 8.62 -7.22
N ALA A 553 17.09 9.88 -6.97
CA ALA A 553 16.42 11.03 -7.57
C ALA A 553 16.59 11.06 -9.10
N ARG A 554 17.77 10.74 -9.59
CA ARG A 554 18.04 10.63 -11.04
C ARG A 554 17.28 9.45 -11.66
N ALA A 555 17.23 8.30 -10.95
CA ALA A 555 16.47 7.14 -11.40
C ALA A 555 14.97 7.47 -11.50
N LEU A 556 14.42 8.18 -10.52
CA LEU A 556 13.03 8.62 -10.51
C LEU A 556 12.74 9.58 -11.68
N ALA A 557 13.60 10.56 -11.90
CA ALA A 557 13.46 11.50 -13.01
C ALA A 557 13.51 10.78 -14.37
N GLY A 558 14.47 9.86 -14.55
CA GLY A 558 14.59 9.04 -15.77
C GLY A 558 13.38 8.15 -15.98
N ALA A 559 12.92 7.44 -14.95
CA ALA A 559 11.75 6.58 -15.03
C ALA A 559 10.48 7.34 -15.40
N ARG A 560 10.30 8.54 -14.88
CA ARG A 560 9.18 9.42 -15.26
C ARG A 560 9.30 9.92 -16.70
N TYR A 561 10.50 10.28 -17.14
CA TYR A 561 10.76 10.73 -18.51
C TYR A 561 10.52 9.62 -19.53
N ASP A 562 11.02 8.41 -19.25
CA ASP A 562 10.88 7.24 -20.13
C ASP A 562 9.49 6.59 -20.06
N GLY A 563 8.60 7.05 -19.16
CA GLY A 563 7.30 6.44 -18.94
C GLY A 563 7.39 5.06 -18.27
N SER A 564 8.52 4.70 -17.64
CA SER A 564 8.76 3.43 -16.96
C SER A 564 8.09 3.43 -15.58
N ALA A 565 6.75 3.43 -15.56
CA ALA A 565 5.97 3.56 -14.33
C ALA A 565 6.24 2.43 -13.31
N ALA A 566 6.70 1.27 -13.78
CA ALA A 566 7.11 0.16 -12.91
C ALA A 566 8.30 0.49 -11.99
N LEU A 567 9.19 1.39 -12.42
CA LEU A 567 10.38 1.74 -11.65
C LEU A 567 10.14 2.86 -10.63
N VAL A 568 9.08 3.64 -10.81
CA VAL A 568 8.77 4.80 -9.95
C VAL A 568 8.59 4.40 -8.48
N PRO A 569 7.80 3.37 -8.12
CA PRO A 569 7.64 2.97 -6.72
C PRO A 569 8.96 2.55 -6.09
N ARG A 570 9.79 1.81 -6.82
CA ARG A 570 11.09 1.33 -6.30
C ARG A 570 12.12 2.46 -6.15
N ALA A 571 12.12 3.43 -7.07
CA ALA A 571 12.96 4.61 -6.92
C ALA A 571 12.58 5.45 -5.69
N LEU A 572 11.29 5.60 -5.43
CA LEU A 572 10.77 6.27 -4.24
C LEU A 572 11.04 5.48 -2.95
N GLU A 573 11.02 4.14 -2.98
CA GLU A 573 11.42 3.29 -1.86
C GLU A 573 12.88 3.55 -1.46
N TYR A 574 13.80 3.56 -2.41
CA TYR A 574 15.21 3.80 -2.13
C TYR A 574 15.46 5.22 -1.64
N LEU A 575 14.76 6.21 -2.20
CA LEU A 575 14.80 7.58 -1.72
C LEU A 575 14.29 7.67 -0.28
N ALA A 576 13.12 7.14 0.00
CA ALA A 576 12.51 7.16 1.33
C ALA A 576 13.42 6.47 2.36
N TYR A 577 14.03 5.35 2.00
CA TYR A 577 14.94 4.63 2.88
C TYR A 577 16.26 5.39 3.10
N ALA A 578 16.80 6.04 2.06
CA ALA A 578 18.01 6.89 2.19
C ALA A 578 17.75 8.10 3.09
N GLU A 579 16.60 8.79 2.92
CA GLU A 579 16.20 9.92 3.75
C GLU A 579 16.00 9.50 5.22
N LEU A 580 15.37 8.35 5.45
CA LEU A 580 15.17 7.83 6.80
C LEU A 580 16.50 7.56 7.51
N ARG A 581 17.48 6.96 6.81
CA ARG A 581 18.83 6.69 7.35
C ARG A 581 19.67 7.94 7.52
N ALA A 582 19.40 8.98 6.74
CA ALA A 582 20.00 10.31 6.92
C ALA A 582 19.38 11.09 8.09
N GLY A 583 18.29 10.59 8.70
CA GLY A 583 17.56 11.26 9.77
C GLY A 583 16.57 12.31 9.30
N ARG A 584 16.23 12.32 8.00
CA ARG A 584 15.25 13.21 7.36
C ARG A 584 13.91 12.46 7.19
N HIS A 585 13.26 12.19 8.32
CA HIS A 585 12.07 11.32 8.35
C HIS A 585 10.83 11.95 7.72
N ALA A 586 10.69 13.28 7.71
CA ALA A 586 9.60 13.97 7.01
C ALA A 586 9.69 13.79 5.50
N GLU A 587 10.88 13.92 4.91
CA GLU A 587 11.15 13.65 3.50
C GLU A 587 10.97 12.16 3.18
N ALA A 588 11.43 11.29 4.07
CA ALA A 588 11.21 9.85 3.94
C ALA A 588 9.72 9.51 3.87
N ARG A 589 8.90 10.13 4.73
CA ARG A 589 7.45 9.99 4.71
C ARG A 589 6.85 10.47 3.39
N ALA A 590 7.19 11.65 2.93
CA ALA A 590 6.67 12.20 1.68
C ALA A 590 6.96 11.29 0.48
N HIS A 591 8.19 10.79 0.36
CA HIS A 591 8.56 9.83 -0.68
C HIS A 591 7.84 8.48 -0.52
N ALA A 592 7.68 7.99 0.70
CA ALA A 592 7.00 6.71 0.94
C ALA A 592 5.49 6.81 0.65
N GLU A 593 4.83 7.91 0.96
CA GLU A 593 3.41 8.15 0.62
C GLU A 593 3.20 8.22 -0.90
N GLU A 594 4.08 8.93 -1.61
CA GLU A 594 4.04 8.98 -3.07
C GLU A 594 4.30 7.60 -3.67
N GLY A 595 5.31 6.90 -3.15
CA GLY A 595 5.69 5.56 -3.58
C GLY A 595 4.57 4.53 -3.34
N LEU A 596 3.90 4.61 -2.20
CA LEU A 596 2.75 3.77 -1.88
C LEU A 596 1.61 3.96 -2.90
N ARG A 597 1.27 5.22 -3.18
CA ARG A 597 0.25 5.53 -4.21
C ARG A 597 0.66 5.01 -5.59
N ALA A 598 1.91 5.14 -5.96
CA ALA A 598 2.42 4.65 -7.25
C ALA A 598 2.43 3.11 -7.30
N ALA A 599 2.84 2.43 -6.22
CA ALA A 599 2.86 0.98 -6.11
C ALA A 599 1.45 0.37 -6.21
N LEU A 600 0.47 0.97 -5.52
CA LEU A 600 -0.93 0.53 -5.58
C LEU A 600 -1.51 0.70 -6.99
N ARG A 601 -1.23 1.83 -7.67
CA ARG A 601 -1.68 2.02 -9.05
C ARG A 601 -1.08 1.03 -10.04
N SER A 602 0.15 0.60 -9.83
CA SER A 602 0.85 -0.36 -10.70
C SER A 602 0.72 -1.82 -10.26
N GLY A 603 -0.06 -2.13 -9.22
CA GLY A 603 -0.26 -3.48 -8.72
C GLY A 603 0.96 -4.09 -8.00
N GLN A 604 1.94 -3.28 -7.58
CA GLN A 604 3.17 -3.74 -6.93
C GLN A 604 2.99 -3.89 -5.41
N ARG A 605 2.27 -4.93 -4.99
CA ARG A 605 1.90 -5.19 -3.59
C ARG A 605 3.11 -5.32 -2.67
N ASN A 606 4.18 -5.94 -3.14
CA ASN A 606 5.39 -6.13 -2.34
C ASN A 606 6.10 -4.80 -2.09
N THR A 607 6.19 -3.93 -3.10
CA THR A 607 6.74 -2.58 -2.95
C THR A 607 5.82 -1.71 -2.08
N ALA A 608 4.49 -1.84 -2.18
CA ALA A 608 3.55 -1.17 -1.28
C ALA A 608 3.78 -1.55 0.19
N ALA A 609 4.01 -2.84 0.46
CA ALA A 609 4.34 -3.32 1.81
C ALA A 609 5.66 -2.73 2.34
N HIS A 610 6.68 -2.55 1.49
CA HIS A 610 7.91 -1.84 1.86
C HIS A 610 7.64 -0.37 2.22
N HIS A 611 6.82 0.33 1.43
CA HIS A 611 6.44 1.71 1.75
C HIS A 611 5.69 1.80 3.07
N HIS A 612 4.77 0.89 3.37
CA HIS A 612 4.12 0.83 4.68
C HIS A 612 5.12 0.61 5.82
N ALA A 613 6.14 -0.23 5.64
CA ALA A 613 7.18 -0.42 6.66
C ALA A 613 8.03 0.85 6.87
N VAL A 614 8.36 1.58 5.81
CA VAL A 614 9.06 2.88 5.91
C VAL A 614 8.18 3.93 6.59
N LEU A 615 6.88 3.99 6.25
CA LEU A 615 5.91 4.89 6.90
C LEU A 615 5.77 4.56 8.38
N ALA A 616 5.71 3.27 8.76
CA ALA A 616 5.71 2.86 10.16
C ALA A 616 6.97 3.33 10.90
N LEU A 617 8.15 3.25 10.26
CA LEU A 617 9.40 3.75 10.82
C LEU A 617 9.40 5.27 10.97
N ALA A 618 8.92 6.03 10.01
CA ALA A 618 8.77 7.48 10.12
C ALA A 618 7.78 7.84 11.23
N ALA A 619 6.60 7.24 11.22
CA ALA A 619 5.56 7.46 12.22
C ALA A 619 6.01 7.12 13.65
N SER A 620 6.87 6.12 13.85
CA SER A 620 7.43 5.79 15.18
C SER A 620 8.33 6.90 15.76
N ILE A 621 8.65 7.91 14.96
CA ILE A 621 9.38 9.12 15.37
C ILE A 621 8.42 10.27 15.61
N GLU A 622 7.51 10.52 14.67
CA GLU A 622 6.70 11.74 14.60
C GLU A 622 5.29 11.58 15.16
N ASP A 623 4.66 10.44 14.93
CA ASP A 623 3.22 10.27 15.04
C ASP A 623 2.78 9.54 16.31
N GLU A 624 1.47 9.59 16.52
CA GLU A 624 0.82 8.85 17.59
C GLU A 624 0.82 7.32 17.30
N PRO A 625 0.76 6.52 18.33
CA PRO A 625 0.91 5.06 18.25
C PRO A 625 -0.04 4.34 17.28
N HIS A 626 -1.26 4.84 17.10
CA HIS A 626 -2.24 4.21 16.23
C HIS A 626 -1.84 4.28 14.75
N VAL A 627 -1.17 5.37 14.34
CA VAL A 627 -0.64 5.52 12.96
C VAL A 627 0.45 4.49 12.69
N VAL A 628 1.32 4.25 13.68
CA VAL A 628 2.36 3.19 13.58
C VAL A 628 1.71 1.82 13.44
N GLU A 629 0.68 1.53 14.26
CA GLU A 629 -0.04 0.25 14.26
C GLU A 629 -0.73 -0.02 12.93
N GLU A 630 -1.38 0.99 12.33
CA GLU A 630 -2.02 0.90 11.02
C GLU A 630 -1.01 0.50 9.92
N HIS A 631 0.12 1.19 9.85
CA HIS A 631 1.13 0.89 8.85
C HIS A 631 1.85 -0.44 9.11
N VAL A 632 2.09 -0.81 10.36
CA VAL A 632 2.66 -2.11 10.73
C VAL A 632 1.72 -3.25 10.32
N GLU A 633 0.42 -3.11 10.58
CA GLU A 633 -0.59 -4.12 10.20
C GLU A 633 -0.64 -4.29 8.68
N ALA A 634 -0.73 -3.19 7.93
CA ALA A 634 -0.75 -3.21 6.47
C ALA A 634 0.51 -3.85 5.88
N ALA A 635 1.70 -3.49 6.38
CA ALA A 635 2.96 -4.10 5.95
C ALA A 635 3.00 -5.60 6.25
N CYS A 636 2.63 -6.00 7.48
CA CYS A 636 2.68 -7.39 7.93
C CYS A 636 1.65 -8.29 7.23
N ALA A 637 0.50 -7.77 6.84
CA ALA A 637 -0.53 -8.53 6.14
C ALA A 637 0.02 -9.11 4.83
N THR A 638 0.60 -8.28 3.98
CA THR A 638 1.23 -8.72 2.72
C THR A 638 2.51 -9.50 2.99
N ALA A 639 3.36 -9.04 3.90
CA ALA A 639 4.68 -9.64 4.11
C ALA A 639 4.63 -11.08 4.63
N ARG A 640 3.63 -11.44 5.46
CA ARG A 640 3.46 -12.82 5.94
C ARG A 640 3.03 -13.77 4.82
N SER A 641 2.09 -13.36 3.98
CA SER A 641 1.60 -14.19 2.87
C SER A 641 2.63 -14.33 1.75
N HIS A 642 3.47 -13.31 1.53
CA HIS A 642 4.46 -13.30 0.44
C HIS A 642 5.89 -13.63 0.90
N GLY A 643 6.11 -13.91 2.18
CA GLY A 643 7.43 -14.28 2.71
C GLY A 643 8.44 -13.12 2.67
N LEU A 644 8.03 -11.87 2.87
CA LEU A 644 8.89 -10.68 2.79
C LEU A 644 9.57 -10.41 4.15
N ALA A 645 10.62 -11.14 4.45
CA ALA A 645 11.32 -11.06 5.73
C ALA A 645 11.91 -9.67 6.02
N GLN A 646 12.35 -8.95 4.99
CA GLN A 646 12.85 -7.59 5.13
C GLN A 646 11.75 -6.64 5.63
N VAL A 647 10.57 -6.69 5.03
CA VAL A 647 9.40 -5.88 5.41
C VAL A 647 8.97 -6.18 6.84
N LEU A 648 8.85 -7.48 7.19
CA LEU A 648 8.51 -7.90 8.55
C LEU A 648 9.50 -7.35 9.57
N THR A 649 10.80 -7.39 9.28
CA THR A 649 11.86 -6.88 10.15
C THR A 649 11.72 -5.38 10.38
N LEU A 650 11.52 -4.59 9.32
CA LEU A 650 11.35 -3.14 9.41
C LEU A 650 10.09 -2.76 10.18
N ALA A 651 8.97 -3.44 9.91
CA ALA A 651 7.69 -3.19 10.58
C ALA A 651 7.76 -3.52 12.08
N GLN A 652 8.36 -4.64 12.47
CA GLN A 652 8.52 -5.02 13.87
C GLN A 652 9.51 -4.10 14.60
N TRP A 653 10.56 -3.63 13.92
CA TRP A 653 11.44 -2.61 14.46
C TRP A 653 10.72 -1.29 14.72
N ALA A 654 9.87 -0.83 13.79
CA ALA A 654 9.03 0.35 13.97
C ALA A 654 8.13 0.23 15.20
N ALA A 655 7.44 -0.90 15.35
CA ALA A 655 6.58 -1.18 16.50
C ALA A 655 7.36 -1.16 17.82
N GLY A 656 8.53 -1.82 17.88
CA GLY A 656 9.37 -1.81 19.07
C GLY A 656 9.93 -0.42 19.41
N ARG A 657 10.26 0.39 18.40
CA ARG A 657 10.66 1.78 18.58
C ARG A 657 9.53 2.66 19.11
N ALA A 658 8.31 2.45 18.63
CA ALA A 658 7.13 3.13 19.15
C ALA A 658 6.83 2.76 20.61
N ASP A 659 7.04 1.50 21.00
CA ASP A 659 6.94 1.09 22.40
C ASP A 659 7.97 1.81 23.29
N LEU A 660 9.21 2.02 22.81
CA LEU A 660 10.21 2.83 23.49
C LEU A 660 9.78 4.30 23.64
N GLY A 661 9.25 4.90 22.59
CA GLY A 661 8.73 6.27 22.60
C GLY A 661 7.63 6.47 23.65
N ARG A 662 6.80 5.45 23.87
CA ARG A 662 5.73 5.40 24.90
C ARG A 662 6.27 5.13 26.32
N GLY A 663 7.58 4.92 26.48
CA GLY A 663 8.17 4.55 27.76
C GLY A 663 7.81 3.12 28.23
N ARG A 664 7.58 2.19 27.29
CA ARG A 664 7.28 0.77 27.53
C ARG A 664 8.47 -0.13 27.18
N PRO A 665 9.59 -0.05 27.92
CA PRO A 665 10.80 -0.78 27.57
C PRO A 665 10.65 -2.31 27.67
N LEU A 666 9.77 -2.82 28.51
CA LEU A 666 9.53 -4.26 28.64
C LEU A 666 8.90 -4.82 27.35
N ASP A 667 7.82 -4.18 26.86
CA ASP A 667 7.14 -4.56 25.63
C ASP A 667 8.08 -4.45 24.41
N ALA A 668 8.90 -3.37 24.38
CA ALA A 668 9.92 -3.18 23.36
C ALA A 668 11.02 -4.26 23.42
N ALA A 669 11.49 -4.65 24.62
CA ALA A 669 12.53 -5.67 24.78
C ALA A 669 12.03 -7.06 24.33
N ASP A 670 10.79 -7.41 24.64
CA ASP A 670 10.19 -8.67 24.22
C ASP A 670 10.04 -8.73 22.68
N ARG A 671 9.52 -7.68 22.06
CA ARG A 671 9.36 -7.59 20.60
C ARG A 671 10.70 -7.58 19.86
N LEU A 672 11.61 -6.68 20.26
CA LEU A 672 12.89 -6.51 19.59
C LEU A 672 13.85 -7.67 19.88
N GLY A 673 13.73 -8.33 21.04
CA GLY A 673 14.51 -9.49 21.37
C GLY A 673 14.32 -10.64 20.38
N LEU A 674 13.08 -10.89 19.97
CA LEU A 674 12.78 -11.87 18.92
C LEU A 674 13.47 -11.53 17.59
N LEU A 675 13.61 -10.23 17.32
CA LEU A 675 14.16 -9.73 16.05
C LEU A 675 15.69 -9.80 15.99
N VAL A 676 16.38 -9.54 17.09
CA VAL A 676 17.84 -9.36 17.09
C VAL A 676 18.62 -10.55 17.68
N LEU A 677 18.04 -11.30 18.62
CA LEU A 677 18.72 -12.44 19.22
C LEU A 677 18.72 -13.64 18.28
N ALA A 678 19.65 -14.56 18.53
CA ALA A 678 19.72 -15.79 17.76
C ALA A 678 18.48 -16.65 18.03
N GLY A 679 17.80 -17.09 16.95
CA GLY A 679 16.59 -17.90 17.05
C GLY A 679 15.84 -17.97 15.73
N PRO A 680 14.74 -18.77 15.67
CA PRO A 680 13.99 -18.97 14.43
C PRO A 680 13.23 -17.73 13.95
N GLN A 681 13.05 -16.74 14.83
CA GLN A 681 12.34 -15.49 14.52
C GLN A 681 13.29 -14.30 14.32
N ARG A 682 14.60 -14.57 14.26
CA ARG A 682 15.58 -13.52 13.97
C ARG A 682 15.24 -12.85 12.64
N GLY A 683 15.28 -11.54 12.63
CA GLY A 683 14.93 -10.72 11.47
C GLY A 683 15.87 -10.94 10.28
N HIS A 684 15.52 -10.29 9.18
CA HIS A 684 16.25 -10.34 7.92
C HIS A 684 17.76 -10.10 8.11
N PHE A 685 18.57 -10.96 7.52
CA PHE A 685 20.04 -11.07 7.74
C PHE A 685 20.82 -9.75 7.57
N ALA A 686 20.34 -8.81 6.77
CA ALA A 686 21.00 -7.53 6.54
C ALA A 686 20.42 -6.37 7.39
N VAL A 687 19.17 -6.49 7.87
CA VAL A 687 18.42 -5.37 8.44
C VAL A 687 18.29 -5.44 9.96
N TRP A 688 18.30 -6.63 10.56
CA TRP A 688 18.09 -6.81 12.00
C TRP A 688 19.07 -5.99 12.86
N ARG A 689 20.31 -5.73 12.36
CA ARG A 689 21.32 -4.93 13.06
C ARG A 689 20.86 -3.51 13.33
N LEU A 690 20.03 -2.93 12.47
CA LEU A 690 19.47 -1.59 12.66
C LEU A 690 18.59 -1.48 13.90
N ALA A 691 18.00 -2.59 14.35
CA ALA A 691 17.18 -2.65 15.55
C ALA A 691 17.97 -2.86 16.85
N VAL A 692 19.26 -3.24 16.77
CA VAL A 692 20.11 -3.52 17.95
C VAL A 692 20.17 -2.35 18.94
N PRO A 693 20.37 -1.09 18.52
CA PRO A 693 20.42 0.03 19.47
C PRO A 693 19.10 0.24 20.22
N CYS A 694 17.95 -0.04 19.56
CA CYS A 694 16.64 0.01 20.21
C CYS A 694 16.48 -1.13 21.22
N PHE A 695 16.94 -2.33 20.86
CA PHE A 695 16.92 -3.46 21.80
C PHE A 695 17.79 -3.21 23.02
N VAL A 696 19.03 -2.71 22.87
CA VAL A 696 19.91 -2.38 24.00
C VAL A 696 19.24 -1.36 24.92
N GLU A 697 18.63 -0.31 24.36
CA GLU A 697 17.89 0.69 25.13
C GLU A 697 16.73 0.08 25.91
N ALA A 698 16.03 -0.89 25.34
CA ALA A 698 14.92 -1.58 25.96
C ALA A 698 15.36 -2.63 26.99
N ALA A 699 16.43 -3.38 26.69
CA ALA A 699 16.90 -4.52 27.47
C ALA A 699 17.48 -4.13 28.82
N VAL A 700 18.15 -2.97 28.91
CA VAL A 700 18.77 -2.51 30.18
C VAL A 700 17.72 -2.30 31.28
N PRO A 701 16.65 -1.50 31.09
CA PRO A 701 15.61 -1.37 32.10
C PRO A 701 14.75 -2.63 32.26
N ALA A 702 14.74 -3.53 31.26
CA ALA A 702 14.07 -4.82 31.33
C ALA A 702 14.86 -5.91 32.10
N GLY A 703 16.08 -5.60 32.59
CA GLY A 703 16.94 -6.57 33.27
C GLY A 703 17.62 -7.59 32.34
N ARG A 704 17.61 -7.37 31.02
CA ARG A 704 18.16 -8.26 29.98
C ARG A 704 19.51 -7.77 29.42
N ALA A 705 20.27 -7.00 30.21
CA ALA A 705 21.56 -6.43 29.81
C ALA A 705 22.58 -7.49 29.34
N ALA A 706 22.56 -8.69 29.94
CA ALA A 706 23.42 -9.79 29.54
C ALA A 706 23.17 -10.24 28.09
N GLU A 707 21.91 -10.36 27.69
CA GLU A 707 21.53 -10.71 26.31
C GLU A 707 21.96 -9.60 25.31
N ALA A 708 21.79 -8.34 25.69
CA ALA A 708 22.19 -7.21 24.85
C ALA A 708 23.70 -7.15 24.61
N ARG A 709 24.51 -7.54 25.61
CA ARG A 709 26.00 -7.58 25.45
C ARG A 709 26.44 -8.56 24.38
N THR A 710 25.76 -9.67 24.19
CA THR A 710 26.14 -10.67 23.17
C THR A 710 26.07 -10.16 21.73
N LEU A 711 25.39 -9.03 21.52
CA LEU A 711 25.21 -8.44 20.19
C LEU A 711 26.26 -7.38 19.85
N LEU A 712 27.02 -6.88 20.85
CA LEU A 712 27.89 -5.73 20.65
C LEU A 712 29.06 -6.00 19.71
N ASP A 713 29.70 -7.17 19.77
CA ASP A 713 30.84 -7.50 18.91
C ASP A 713 30.45 -7.56 17.44
N ASP A 714 29.31 -8.23 17.14
CA ASP A 714 28.76 -8.28 15.76
C ASP A 714 28.32 -6.88 15.29
N TYR A 715 27.72 -6.09 16.17
CA TYR A 715 27.33 -4.72 15.86
C TYR A 715 28.56 -3.80 15.66
N ALA A 716 29.63 -3.98 16.42
CA ALA A 716 30.86 -3.20 16.30
C ALA A 716 31.52 -3.42 14.92
N GLY A 717 31.68 -4.66 14.50
CA GLY A 717 32.20 -4.95 13.17
C GLY A 717 31.37 -4.38 12.03
N TRP A 718 30.05 -4.37 12.19
CA TRP A 718 29.14 -3.75 11.22
C TRP A 718 29.23 -2.21 11.24
N ALA A 719 29.37 -1.60 12.41
CA ALA A 719 29.56 -0.15 12.54
C ALA A 719 30.91 0.29 11.95
N GLU A 720 31.98 -0.50 12.12
CA GLU A 720 33.28 -0.26 11.52
C GLU A 720 33.27 -0.32 9.99
N PHE A 721 32.50 -1.23 9.42
CA PHE A 721 32.27 -1.28 7.97
C PHE A 721 31.59 0.00 7.43
N GLY A 722 30.94 0.79 8.28
CA GLY A 722 30.29 2.05 7.91
C GLY A 722 28.97 1.86 7.16
N ALA A 723 28.32 0.69 7.27
CA ALA A 723 27.07 0.39 6.60
C ALA A 723 25.90 1.33 6.97
N ASP A 724 26.00 2.04 8.09
CA ASP A 724 25.05 3.07 8.51
C ASP A 724 25.78 4.27 9.09
N PRO A 725 25.48 5.52 8.69
CA PRO A 725 26.16 6.71 9.17
C PRO A 725 26.01 6.93 10.68
N GLN A 726 24.93 6.44 11.28
CA GLN A 726 24.65 6.56 12.71
C GLN A 726 25.27 5.46 13.56
N ALA A 727 25.71 4.36 12.94
CA ALA A 727 26.11 3.14 13.66
C ALA A 727 27.23 3.37 14.68
N ALA A 728 28.26 4.15 14.33
CA ALA A 728 29.38 4.44 15.22
C ALA A 728 28.96 5.22 16.48
N ALA A 729 28.03 6.17 16.34
CA ALA A 729 27.47 6.93 17.46
C ALA A 729 26.54 6.05 18.32
N GLN A 730 25.71 5.25 17.67
CA GLN A 730 24.80 4.31 18.33
C GLN A 730 25.56 3.22 19.09
N LEU A 731 26.70 2.74 18.57
CA LEU A 731 27.57 1.78 19.25
C LEU A 731 28.09 2.37 20.58
N ALA A 732 28.63 3.58 20.57
CA ALA A 732 29.10 4.25 21.78
C ALA A 732 27.96 4.45 22.80
N ARG A 733 26.73 4.78 22.32
CA ARG A 733 25.54 4.83 23.18
C ARG A 733 25.21 3.47 23.81
N CYS A 734 25.25 2.40 23.01
CA CYS A 734 25.00 1.05 23.50
C CYS A 734 26.02 0.63 24.56
N GLN A 735 27.29 0.90 24.33
CA GLN A 735 28.37 0.66 25.27
C GLN A 735 28.15 1.43 26.58
N ALA A 736 27.80 2.72 26.50
CA ALA A 736 27.47 3.54 27.67
C ALA A 736 26.28 3.00 28.50
N LEU A 737 25.24 2.47 27.83
CA LEU A 737 24.08 1.88 28.52
C LEU A 737 24.39 0.55 29.22
N LEU A 738 25.31 -0.22 28.68
CA LEU A 738 25.70 -1.54 29.18
C LEU A 738 26.93 -1.52 30.11
N ASP A 739 27.61 -0.37 30.22
CA ASP A 739 28.78 -0.23 31.06
C ASP A 739 28.40 -0.32 32.55
N PRO A 740 28.95 -1.26 33.31
CA PRO A 740 28.75 -1.34 34.75
C PRO A 740 29.63 -0.35 35.53
N ALA A 741 30.67 0.21 34.89
CA ALA A 741 31.70 1.02 35.51
C ALA A 741 31.56 2.52 35.20
N ASP A 742 32.61 3.31 35.46
CA ASP A 742 32.59 4.77 35.43
C ASP A 742 32.85 5.37 34.02
N GLU A 743 33.01 4.55 32.97
CA GLU A 743 33.30 5.03 31.59
C GLU A 743 32.07 5.52 30.83
N ALA A 744 30.90 5.26 31.33
CA ALA A 744 29.62 5.61 30.65
C ALA A 744 29.52 7.10 30.31
N ASP A 745 30.04 7.99 31.16
CA ASP A 745 30.06 9.44 30.92
C ASP A 745 30.87 9.81 29.67
N ALA A 746 32.07 9.23 29.52
CA ALA A 746 32.92 9.43 28.37
C ALA A 746 32.29 8.84 27.08
N LEU A 747 31.68 7.66 27.19
CA LEU A 747 31.04 7.01 26.09
C LEU A 747 29.77 7.77 25.60
N PHE A 748 29.01 8.36 26.51
CA PHE A 748 27.90 9.23 26.11
C PHE A 748 28.34 10.48 25.39
N ARG A 749 29.46 11.13 25.87
CA ARG A 749 30.04 12.29 25.19
C ARG A 749 30.56 11.93 23.81
N LEU A 750 31.27 10.82 23.68
CA LEU A 750 31.73 10.28 22.38
C LEU A 750 30.57 10.01 21.43
N ALA A 751 29.45 9.43 21.93
CA ALA A 751 28.28 9.20 21.13
C ALA A 751 27.67 10.51 20.59
N LEU A 752 27.62 11.55 21.42
CA LEU A 752 27.10 12.87 21.01
C LEU A 752 28.01 13.56 19.99
N GLU A 753 29.33 13.47 20.14
CA GLU A 753 30.31 13.98 19.17
C GLU A 753 30.14 13.30 17.81
N ARG A 754 30.02 11.97 17.81
CA ARG A 754 29.80 11.20 16.57
C ARG A 754 28.46 11.51 15.92
N HIS A 755 27.37 11.70 16.68
CA HIS A 755 26.08 12.15 16.13
C HIS A 755 26.16 13.54 15.51
N ALA A 756 26.95 14.45 16.07
CA ALA A 756 27.15 15.79 15.50
C ALA A 756 27.81 15.74 14.11
N THR A 757 28.65 14.73 13.85
CA THR A 757 29.28 14.50 12.55
C THR A 757 28.34 13.74 11.59
N ALA A 758 27.63 12.74 12.08
CA ALA A 758 26.74 11.90 11.25
C ALA A 758 25.46 12.62 10.82
N GLY A 759 25.05 13.70 11.51
CA GLY A 759 23.79 14.40 11.27
C GLY A 759 22.58 13.67 11.87
N GLY A 760 21.37 14.20 11.64
CA GLY A 760 20.13 13.62 12.13
C GLY A 760 19.81 13.97 13.58
N ASP A 761 18.83 14.87 13.76
CA ASP A 761 18.44 15.39 15.08
C ASP A 761 17.81 14.33 15.99
N PHE A 762 17.08 13.35 15.43
CA PHE A 762 16.37 12.35 16.21
C PHE A 762 17.27 11.43 17.03
N GLU A 763 18.25 10.78 16.41
CA GLU A 763 19.17 9.86 17.13
C GLU A 763 20.07 10.61 18.10
N HIS A 764 20.48 11.83 17.75
CA HIS A 764 21.20 12.72 18.67
C HIS A 764 20.33 13.07 19.89
N ALA A 765 19.05 13.41 19.69
CA ALA A 765 18.11 13.71 20.77
C ALA A 765 17.89 12.49 21.69
N ARG A 766 17.75 11.29 21.10
CA ARG A 766 17.63 10.03 21.88
C ARG A 766 18.85 9.80 22.77
N THR A 767 20.05 9.94 22.22
CA THR A 767 21.28 9.80 23.00
C THR A 767 21.35 10.84 24.10
N THR A 768 20.95 12.08 23.82
CA THR A 768 20.90 13.17 24.82
C THR A 768 19.89 12.88 25.93
N LEU A 769 18.70 12.33 25.58
CA LEU A 769 17.70 11.87 26.56
C LEU A 769 18.24 10.78 27.47
N LEU A 770 18.85 9.74 26.88
CA LEU A 770 19.41 8.61 27.64
C LEU A 770 20.54 9.03 28.55
N TYR A 771 21.39 9.93 28.08
CA TYR A 771 22.45 10.53 28.90
C TYR A 771 21.86 11.33 30.06
N GLY A 772 20.82 12.15 29.83
CA GLY A 772 20.11 12.87 30.87
C GLY A 772 19.48 11.93 31.93
N LYS A 773 18.87 10.83 31.49
CA LYS A 773 18.36 9.78 32.40
C LYS A 773 19.48 9.13 33.23
N TRP A 774 20.63 8.86 32.62
CA TRP A 774 21.79 8.30 33.31
C TRP A 774 22.34 9.29 34.34
N LEU A 775 22.57 10.59 34.02
CA LEU A 775 23.01 11.62 34.92
C LEU A 775 22.06 11.79 36.11
N ARG A 776 20.75 11.71 35.90
CA ARG A 776 19.76 11.72 36.99
C ARG A 776 19.96 10.56 37.96
N ARG A 777 20.16 9.35 37.46
CA ARG A 777 20.44 8.16 38.29
C ARG A 777 21.77 8.30 39.07
N ARG A 778 22.76 8.98 38.50
CA ARG A 778 24.07 9.29 39.16
C ARG A 778 23.98 10.52 40.09
N ARG A 779 22.78 11.03 40.38
CA ARG A 779 22.56 12.19 41.24
C ARG A 779 23.28 13.46 40.81
N ARG A 780 23.39 13.70 39.49
CA ARG A 780 23.93 14.91 38.83
C ARG A 780 22.78 15.76 38.27
N PRO A 781 21.89 16.36 39.10
CA PRO A 781 20.60 16.93 38.69
C PRO A 781 20.75 18.18 37.80
N ARG A 782 21.79 18.95 37.95
CA ARG A 782 22.03 20.15 37.10
C ARG A 782 22.28 19.71 35.66
N GLU A 783 23.30 18.88 35.47
CA GLU A 783 23.66 18.37 34.15
C GLU A 783 22.53 17.55 33.50
N ALA A 784 21.81 16.75 34.32
CA ALA A 784 20.61 16.04 33.84
C ALA A 784 19.57 17.00 33.25
N ARG A 785 19.33 18.13 33.94
CA ARG A 785 18.35 19.15 33.47
C ARG A 785 18.80 19.78 32.16
N ASP A 786 20.10 20.11 32.03
CA ASP A 786 20.64 20.71 30.81
C ASP A 786 20.52 19.74 29.63
N ARG A 787 20.86 18.45 29.83
CA ARG A 787 20.75 17.43 28.77
C ARG A 787 19.29 17.13 28.40
N LEU A 788 18.40 17.00 29.37
CA LEU A 788 16.98 16.75 29.11
C LEU A 788 16.31 17.94 28.41
N GLY A 789 16.68 19.17 28.79
CA GLY A 789 16.22 20.38 28.08
C GLY A 789 16.69 20.42 26.63
N ALA A 790 17.96 20.09 26.39
CA ALA A 790 18.50 19.99 25.04
C ALA A 790 17.83 18.87 24.21
N ALA A 791 17.49 17.74 24.84
CA ALA A 791 16.73 16.67 24.18
C ALA A 791 15.32 17.12 23.73
N VAL A 792 14.59 17.81 24.63
CA VAL A 792 13.26 18.38 24.30
C VAL A 792 13.35 19.32 23.09
N ALA A 793 14.33 20.24 23.10
CA ALA A 793 14.50 21.19 22.00
C ALA A 793 14.81 20.50 20.66
N ARG A 794 15.63 19.44 20.67
CA ARG A 794 15.97 18.68 19.45
C ARG A 794 14.80 17.85 18.95
N PHE A 795 14.06 17.16 19.82
CA PHE A 795 12.87 16.43 19.44
C PHE A 795 11.80 17.35 18.84
N ALA A 796 11.62 18.54 19.41
CA ALA A 796 10.69 19.53 18.86
C ALA A 796 11.10 19.98 17.45
N ARG A 797 12.40 20.19 17.18
CA ARG A 797 12.87 20.58 15.85
C ARG A 797 12.63 19.53 14.78
N CYS A 798 12.67 18.25 15.15
CA CYS A 798 12.42 17.17 14.21
C CYS A 798 10.99 16.57 14.31
N GLY A 799 10.06 17.27 14.94
CA GLY A 799 8.65 16.84 15.00
C GLY A 799 8.38 15.61 15.87
N ALA A 800 9.36 15.13 16.65
CA ALA A 800 9.25 13.89 17.44
C ALA A 800 8.51 14.14 18.77
N GLU A 801 7.22 14.48 18.72
CA GLU A 801 6.47 14.96 19.88
C GLU A 801 6.26 13.89 20.95
N VAL A 802 6.07 12.64 20.58
CA VAL A 802 5.97 11.50 21.53
C VAL A 802 7.23 11.40 22.39
N TRP A 803 8.38 11.52 21.76
CA TRP A 803 9.69 11.49 22.42
C TRP A 803 9.97 12.76 23.22
N ALA A 804 9.52 13.91 22.72
CA ALA A 804 9.62 15.17 23.46
C ALA A 804 8.80 15.13 24.75
N ARG A 805 7.61 14.54 24.73
CA ARG A 805 6.79 14.31 25.95
C ARG A 805 7.57 13.48 26.98
N GLN A 806 8.18 12.38 26.55
CA GLN A 806 9.00 11.55 27.45
C GLN A 806 10.15 12.35 28.09
N ALA A 807 10.84 13.20 27.32
CA ALA A 807 11.90 14.05 27.84
C ALA A 807 11.39 15.12 28.83
N ARG A 808 10.22 15.70 28.58
CA ARG A 808 9.57 16.66 29.49
C ARG A 808 9.14 15.98 30.80
N ASP A 809 8.66 14.73 30.73
CA ASP A 809 8.27 13.96 31.92
C ASP A 809 9.49 13.71 32.84
N GLU A 810 10.62 13.38 32.23
CA GLU A 810 11.89 13.24 32.96
C GLU A 810 12.34 14.56 33.59
N LEU A 811 12.19 15.70 32.88
CA LEU A 811 12.46 17.04 33.44
C LEU A 811 11.55 17.38 34.61
N ARG A 812 10.26 17.10 34.49
CA ARG A 812 9.29 17.35 35.56
C ARG A 812 9.64 16.55 36.83
N SER A 813 10.11 15.32 36.66
CA SER A 813 10.53 14.47 37.77
C SER A 813 11.75 15.01 38.52
N LEU A 814 12.56 15.88 37.90
CA LEU A 814 13.69 16.60 38.54
C LEU A 814 13.24 17.89 39.26
N ALA A 815 12.10 18.46 38.88
CA ALA A 815 11.58 19.69 39.49
C ALA A 815 10.68 19.43 40.71
N THR A 816 10.06 18.26 40.77
CA THR A 816 9.20 17.86 41.88
C THR A 816 10.10 17.24 42.98
N PRO A 817 10.18 17.82 44.21
CA PRO A 817 10.74 17.10 45.33
C PRO A 817 9.99 15.77 45.50
N PRO A 818 10.61 14.70 45.99
CA PRO A 818 9.90 13.46 46.23
C PRO A 818 8.77 13.76 47.20
N SER A 819 7.55 13.82 46.70
CA SER A 819 6.38 13.81 47.54
C SER A 819 6.45 12.48 48.27
N SER A 820 6.60 12.49 49.61
CA SER A 820 6.44 11.28 50.39
C SER A 820 5.05 10.74 50.05
N PRO A 821 4.94 9.47 49.61
CA PRO A 821 3.65 8.90 49.28
C PRO A 821 2.77 8.99 50.52
N ASP A 822 1.52 9.39 50.37
CA ASP A 822 0.59 9.52 51.48
C ASP A 822 0.29 8.11 52.06
N PRO A 823 0.63 7.81 53.31
CA PRO A 823 0.38 6.51 53.94
C PRO A 823 -1.10 6.10 53.93
N THR A 824 -2.02 7.06 53.79
CA THR A 824 -3.47 6.81 53.73
C THR A 824 -3.90 6.28 52.36
N ALA A 825 -3.06 6.39 51.31
CA ALA A 825 -3.35 5.88 49.99
C ALA A 825 -3.55 4.34 49.94
N LEU A 826 -2.99 3.59 50.87
CA LEU A 826 -3.20 2.13 51.00
C LEU A 826 -4.65 1.72 51.22
N THR A 827 -5.49 2.63 51.73
CA THR A 827 -6.92 2.35 51.96
C THR A 827 -7.69 2.20 50.66
N GLY A 828 -7.21 2.77 49.56
CA GLY A 828 -7.80 2.68 48.20
C GLY A 828 -7.53 1.35 47.46
N LEU A 829 -6.64 0.51 47.99
CA LEU A 829 -6.33 -0.80 47.39
C LEU A 829 -7.39 -1.85 47.73
N THR A 830 -7.68 -2.74 46.77
CA THR A 830 -8.50 -3.92 47.02
C THR A 830 -7.85 -4.84 48.06
N PRO A 831 -8.61 -5.71 48.76
CA PRO A 831 -8.03 -6.65 49.74
C PRO A 831 -6.93 -7.54 49.18
N GLN A 832 -7.06 -7.95 47.93
CA GLN A 832 -6.05 -8.77 47.25
C GLN A 832 -4.79 -7.94 46.88
N GLN A 833 -4.96 -6.72 46.43
CA GLN A 833 -3.85 -5.80 46.15
C GLN A 833 -3.08 -5.47 47.45
N ARG A 834 -3.77 -5.25 48.56
CA ARG A 834 -3.14 -5.05 49.88
C ARG A 834 -2.31 -6.25 50.35
N ARG A 835 -2.81 -7.48 50.14
CA ARG A 835 -2.01 -8.69 50.45
C ARG A 835 -0.73 -8.75 49.61
N ILE A 836 -0.83 -8.49 48.28
CA ILE A 836 0.34 -8.47 47.40
C ILE A 836 1.33 -7.39 47.83
N ALA A 837 0.86 -6.17 48.12
CA ALA A 837 1.71 -5.08 48.60
C ALA A 837 2.44 -5.43 49.91
N ARG A 838 1.76 -6.12 50.87
CA ARG A 838 2.34 -6.58 52.12
C ARG A 838 3.41 -7.64 51.93
N HIS A 839 3.19 -8.62 51.06
CA HIS A 839 4.23 -9.60 50.68
C HIS A 839 5.45 -8.95 49.97
N VAL A 840 5.23 -7.87 49.22
CA VAL A 840 6.31 -7.10 48.64
C VAL A 840 7.13 -6.41 49.73
N ALA A 841 6.53 -5.81 50.74
CA ALA A 841 7.21 -5.21 51.89
C ALA A 841 8.04 -6.24 52.66
N GLN A 842 7.54 -7.47 52.78
CA GLN A 842 8.26 -8.59 53.40
C GLN A 842 9.39 -9.15 52.51
N GLY A 843 9.70 -8.55 51.39
CA GLY A 843 10.79 -8.94 50.50
C GLY A 843 10.49 -10.09 49.52
N GLY A 844 9.24 -10.63 49.51
CA GLY A 844 8.88 -11.79 48.68
C GLY A 844 8.97 -11.52 47.19
N THR A 845 9.58 -12.42 46.41
CA THR A 845 9.61 -12.35 44.95
C THR A 845 8.22 -12.59 44.33
N ASN A 846 7.99 -12.19 43.08
CA ASN A 846 6.70 -12.43 42.42
C ASN A 846 6.31 -13.91 42.36
N ARG A 847 7.31 -14.81 42.35
CA ARG A 847 7.10 -16.26 42.33
C ARG A 847 6.67 -16.77 43.74
N GLU A 848 7.26 -16.24 44.79
CA GLU A 848 6.90 -16.54 46.15
C GLU A 848 5.50 -15.99 46.52
N ILE A 849 5.21 -14.76 46.04
CA ILE A 849 3.89 -14.15 46.24
C ILE A 849 2.81 -14.95 45.47
N ALA A 850 3.12 -15.39 44.25
CA ALA A 850 2.21 -16.23 43.46
C ALA A 850 1.90 -17.55 44.18
N LEU A 851 2.95 -18.16 44.75
CA LEU A 851 2.81 -19.41 45.53
C LEU A 851 1.99 -19.18 46.81
N ALA A 852 2.32 -18.16 47.59
CA ALA A 852 1.65 -17.84 48.85
C ALA A 852 0.16 -17.49 48.69
N LEU A 853 -0.20 -16.87 47.57
CA LEU A 853 -1.56 -16.42 47.28
C LEU A 853 -2.32 -17.35 46.31
N SER A 854 -1.74 -18.49 45.93
CA SER A 854 -2.29 -19.47 44.98
C SER A 854 -2.78 -18.84 43.65
N VAL A 855 -1.99 -17.93 43.11
CA VAL A 855 -2.24 -17.26 41.83
C VAL A 855 -1.07 -17.42 40.86
N SER A 856 -1.25 -17.09 39.56
CA SER A 856 -0.14 -17.11 38.62
C SER A 856 0.83 -15.93 38.83
N VAL A 857 2.11 -16.11 38.49
CA VAL A 857 3.10 -15.04 38.51
C VAL A 857 2.64 -13.85 37.65
N ARG A 858 1.98 -14.13 36.54
CA ARG A 858 1.39 -13.13 35.66
C ARG A 858 0.26 -12.33 36.32
N THR A 859 -0.51 -12.98 37.18
CA THR A 859 -1.57 -12.31 37.99
C THR A 859 -0.93 -11.36 39.01
N VAL A 860 0.16 -11.80 39.68
CA VAL A 860 0.90 -10.94 40.61
C VAL A 860 1.45 -9.71 39.90
N ASP A 861 2.05 -9.90 38.71
CA ASP A 861 2.59 -8.82 37.89
C ASP A 861 1.50 -7.84 37.47
N TYR A 862 0.36 -8.32 37.04
CA TYR A 862 -0.81 -7.50 36.68
C TYR A 862 -1.28 -6.64 37.88
N HIS A 863 -1.39 -7.26 39.08
CA HIS A 863 -1.77 -6.51 40.28
C HIS A 863 -0.71 -5.51 40.71
N LEU A 864 0.58 -5.83 40.61
CA LEU A 864 1.65 -4.90 40.94
C LEU A 864 1.62 -3.66 40.06
N ARG A 865 1.42 -3.80 38.76
CA ARG A 865 1.25 -2.64 37.85
C ARG A 865 0.09 -1.74 38.27
N ARG A 866 -1.03 -2.32 38.65
CA ARG A 866 -2.21 -1.56 39.16
C ARG A 866 -1.96 -0.92 40.52
N ILE A 867 -1.24 -1.59 41.40
CA ILE A 867 -0.85 -1.05 42.70
C ILE A 867 0.06 0.13 42.51
N TYR A 868 1.08 0.01 41.64
CA TYR A 868 2.00 1.11 41.34
C TYR A 868 1.26 2.33 40.75
N ALA A 869 0.34 2.09 39.85
CA ALA A 869 -0.48 3.17 39.26
C ALA A 869 -1.41 3.83 40.28
N ALA A 870 -2.03 3.03 41.16
CA ALA A 870 -2.97 3.52 42.16
C ALA A 870 -2.29 4.31 43.29
N LEU A 871 -1.06 3.92 43.65
CA LEU A 871 -0.30 4.54 44.75
C LEU A 871 0.69 5.59 44.27
N GLY A 872 0.84 5.76 42.95
CA GLY A 872 1.82 6.66 42.39
C GLY A 872 3.29 6.24 42.61
N VAL A 873 3.54 5.01 43.05
CA VAL A 873 4.88 4.47 43.28
C VAL A 873 5.47 3.88 42.01
N ARG A 874 6.78 4.01 41.83
CA ARG A 874 7.47 3.66 40.58
C ARG A 874 8.36 2.43 40.69
N SER A 875 8.55 1.93 41.91
CA SER A 875 9.40 0.77 42.15
C SER A 875 8.88 -0.10 43.27
N ARG A 876 9.32 -1.37 43.26
CA ARG A 876 9.08 -2.33 44.33
C ARG A 876 9.59 -1.85 45.69
N LEU A 877 10.71 -1.16 45.69
CA LEU A 877 11.31 -0.62 46.90
C LEU A 877 10.50 0.56 47.45
N GLU A 878 9.95 1.41 46.58
CA GLU A 878 9.04 2.49 47.01
C GLU A 878 7.74 1.92 47.57
N LEU A 879 7.18 0.89 46.98
CA LEU A 879 6.01 0.20 47.51
C LEU A 879 6.29 -0.41 48.87
N ALA A 880 7.43 -1.10 49.03
CA ALA A 880 7.81 -1.68 50.33
C ALA A 880 7.92 -0.64 51.41
N ARG A 881 8.62 0.49 51.15
CA ARG A 881 8.73 1.60 52.10
C ARG A 881 7.37 2.21 52.47
N LEU A 882 6.50 2.43 51.48
CA LEU A 882 5.16 2.97 51.74
C LEU A 882 4.34 2.07 52.67
N VAL A 883 4.43 0.74 52.48
CA VAL A 883 3.72 -0.22 53.30
C VAL A 883 4.31 -0.27 54.73
N ASP A 884 5.65 -0.24 54.84
CA ASP A 884 6.35 -0.23 56.15
C ASP A 884 6.03 1.04 56.93
N GLU A 885 6.00 2.23 56.25
CA GLU A 885 5.65 3.51 56.86
C GLU A 885 4.18 3.54 57.34
N ALA A 886 3.29 2.90 56.59
CA ALA A 886 1.87 2.85 56.92
C ALA A 886 1.53 1.79 58.02
N GLU A 887 2.36 0.78 58.22
CA GLU A 887 2.18 -0.29 59.25
C GLU A 887 2.96 0.05 60.53
N GLN A 888 3.84 1.10 60.55
CA GLN A 888 4.42 1.59 61.80
C GLN A 888 3.33 2.34 62.58
N PRO A 889 2.98 1.92 63.79
CA PRO A 889 2.01 2.66 64.59
C PRO A 889 2.57 4.06 64.89
N ALA A 890 1.74 5.09 64.77
CA ALA A 890 2.08 6.44 65.22
C ALA A 890 2.45 6.40 66.72
N GLY A 891 3.73 6.20 66.94
CA GLY A 891 4.28 6.03 68.26
C GLY A 891 4.79 7.33 68.84
N GLY A 892 4.13 7.77 69.91
CA GLY A 892 4.68 8.61 70.93
C GLY A 892 4.68 10.10 70.69
#